data_872f5145650114dd6250a0377ca5d691
#
_entry.id   872f5145650114dd6250a0377ca5d691
#
_cell.length_a   1.000
_cell.length_b   1.000
_cell.length_c   1.000
_cell.angle_alpha   90.00
_cell.angle_beta   90.00
_cell.angle_gamma   90.00
#
_symmetry.space_group_name_H-M   'P 1'
#
loop_
_entity.id
_entity.type
_entity.pdbx_description
1 polymer ?
#
loop_
_entity_poly.entity_id
_entity_poly.type
_entity_poly.pdbx_seq_one_letter_code
_entity_poly.pdbx_strand_id
1 'polypeptide(L)'
;MQALYRATGQAYKPVPPKQSSVVPSKAQGFADKASKHGMDELIQADPINFDHDHLFSKLQSLTLDFRLNEPICSLGWFSPGQVFVLDEYCARYMVRGCHRHVSLLNDLLNKADEGFLIDPTLMHYSFAFCASHVHGNRPDGVGTVTLEEKEKFQDVKERLRTLLEKQITNFRYCFPFGRPEGALKGTLSLLERVLMKDVASPVPPEEVRNVIRKCLQDAALVNYTRICNEAKLEQRMGMDVSPQQRIEDMIRVTEFCIDLLRENEEHHGDAFTWFSDLLADHSEIFWSLYSVDLDAALNVQPPDSWDSFPLFQQLNDFLSSNSHLKNGIFHTKLIQQFSTKVVRYVDLMEQSIAQSIERGFARERWEVRKDGCATSEDTYWKLDALQNFINDLNWPEEEFSKYLQIRMKTLASEMISKCTNCTYQCFDSYMQRARKSTDYVLPSEVCVMINVIFSSKSRAAKMAIDSGELLSVLEYVLSRLARYDEGNPIGAILSIAPKPTTIFNKMKNIVGDHGNLTSSSASSPQNPKLIASQPQNSGHYGHSYVTFMRICTEQLRQVVVDELWINALFEHWYEGQMKMLNDWLTERLQQSLSQYQLTCLSFMVKKIYSDSELQGVDDERLNSKRYQSITRRLQIEEANCALNDNASSHANTSISNHALIDNATQAVTNVSSLVEVYVPYTARIQMTTPLLKQLHSLWENSLCLFHLIKTTRVSSAQRSFHT
;
A
#
# COMPACT_ATOMS: atom_id res chain seq x y z
N MET A 1 -14.50 -4.57 -44.09
CA MET A 1 -13.08 -4.19 -44.15
C MET A 1 -12.42 -4.28 -42.78
N GLN A 2 -12.88 -3.57 -41.75
CA GLN A 2 -12.25 -3.68 -40.39
C GLN A 2 -12.26 -5.11 -39.80
N ALA A 3 -13.33 -5.85 -39.97
CA ALA A 3 -13.38 -7.26 -39.56
C ALA A 3 -12.33 -8.13 -40.28
N LEU A 4 -12.09 -7.87 -41.54
CA LEU A 4 -11.07 -8.54 -42.33
C LEU A 4 -9.65 -8.20 -41.85
N TYR A 5 -9.40 -6.91 -41.54
CA TYR A 5 -8.12 -6.46 -41.00
C TYR A 5 -7.86 -7.00 -39.58
N ARG A 6 -8.90 -7.11 -38.77
CA ARG A 6 -8.79 -7.76 -37.46
C ARG A 6 -8.46 -9.26 -37.58
N ALA A 7 -9.11 -9.95 -38.53
CA ALA A 7 -8.85 -11.37 -38.75
C ALA A 7 -7.44 -11.63 -39.34
N THR A 8 -6.84 -10.69 -40.03
CA THR A 8 -5.50 -10.81 -40.64
C THR A 8 -4.39 -10.22 -39.76
N GLY A 9 -4.71 -9.62 -38.61
CA GLY A 9 -3.73 -9.00 -37.70
C GLY A 9 -3.01 -7.76 -38.26
N GLN A 10 -3.49 -7.19 -39.35
CA GLN A 10 -2.91 -5.99 -39.98
C GLN A 10 -3.55 -4.73 -39.41
N ALA A 11 -2.73 -3.73 -39.07
CA ALA A 11 -3.22 -2.43 -38.63
C ALA A 11 -3.83 -1.68 -39.84
N TYR A 12 -5.10 -1.29 -39.72
CA TYR A 12 -5.76 -0.45 -40.73
C TYR A 12 -5.11 0.94 -40.72
N LYS A 13 -4.42 1.26 -41.82
CA LYS A 13 -3.98 2.63 -42.10
C LYS A 13 -4.96 3.20 -43.12
N PRO A 14 -5.78 4.24 -42.80
CA PRO A 14 -6.57 4.91 -43.79
C PRO A 14 -5.62 5.50 -44.84
N VAL A 15 -5.78 5.07 -46.07
CA VAL A 15 -5.08 5.69 -47.19
C VAL A 15 -5.81 7.00 -47.44
N PRO A 16 -5.16 8.18 -47.34
CA PRO A 16 -5.79 9.43 -47.72
C PRO A 16 -6.18 9.32 -49.18
N PRO A 17 -7.35 9.85 -49.59
CA PRO A 17 -7.74 9.86 -51.00
C PRO A 17 -6.60 10.49 -51.78
N LYS A 18 -5.98 9.72 -52.66
CA LYS A 18 -5.02 10.28 -53.59
C LYS A 18 -5.81 11.33 -54.38
N GLN A 19 -5.49 12.60 -54.18
CA GLN A 19 -5.89 13.61 -55.14
C GLN A 19 -5.42 13.09 -56.51
N SER A 20 -6.38 12.64 -57.32
CA SER A 20 -6.10 12.24 -58.66
C SER A 20 -5.57 13.50 -59.37
N SER A 21 -4.25 13.59 -59.47
CA SER A 21 -3.69 14.50 -60.43
C SER A 21 -4.32 14.11 -61.78
N VAL A 22 -5.18 14.94 -62.23
CA VAL A 22 -5.76 14.89 -63.55
C VAL A 22 -4.64 14.63 -64.54
N VAL A 23 -4.63 13.47 -65.12
CA VAL A 23 -3.83 13.20 -66.28
C VAL A 23 -4.75 13.43 -67.48
N PRO A 24 -4.69 14.60 -68.10
CA PRO A 24 -5.73 15.00 -69.08
C PRO A 24 -5.53 14.46 -70.44
N SER A 25 -4.65 13.72 -70.85
CA SER A 25 -4.34 13.68 -72.31
C SER A 25 -4.41 12.30 -72.95
N LYS A 26 -4.86 11.21 -72.26
CA LYS A 26 -5.07 9.94 -73.00
C LYS A 26 -6.51 9.47 -73.07
N ALA A 27 -7.43 10.05 -72.38
CA ALA A 27 -8.84 9.70 -72.40
C ALA A 27 -9.55 10.33 -73.66
N GLN A 28 -9.07 11.48 -74.12
CA GLN A 28 -9.63 12.09 -75.32
C GLN A 28 -9.43 11.24 -76.60
N GLY A 29 -8.36 10.48 -76.70
CA GLY A 29 -8.11 9.62 -77.86
C GLY A 29 -8.98 8.34 -77.93
N PHE A 30 -9.55 7.90 -76.79
CA PHE A 30 -10.47 6.75 -76.75
C PHE A 30 -11.94 7.17 -76.95
N ALA A 31 -12.31 8.37 -76.47
CA ALA A 31 -13.63 8.92 -76.69
C ALA A 31 -13.90 9.23 -78.16
N ASP A 32 -12.89 9.73 -78.85
CA ASP A 32 -13.02 10.04 -80.27
C ASP A 32 -13.12 8.81 -81.19
N LYS A 33 -12.65 7.64 -80.81
CA LYS A 33 -12.81 6.39 -81.54
C LYS A 33 -14.08 5.63 -81.26
N ALA A 34 -14.61 5.71 -80.05
CA ALA A 34 -15.87 5.11 -79.65
C ALA A 34 -17.08 5.93 -80.12
N SER A 35 -16.88 7.26 -80.36
CA SER A 35 -17.96 8.13 -80.69
C SER A 35 -18.38 8.09 -82.22
N LYS A 36 -17.60 7.44 -83.06
CA LYS A 36 -17.94 7.46 -84.50
C LYS A 36 -18.80 6.30 -85.01
N HIS A 37 -18.98 5.22 -84.34
CA HIS A 37 -19.82 4.09 -84.77
C HIS A 37 -20.95 3.68 -83.90
N GLY A 38 -20.90 3.95 -82.59
CA GLY A 38 -21.95 3.57 -81.65
C GLY A 38 -22.94 4.68 -81.29
N MET A 39 -22.52 5.93 -81.45
CA MET A 39 -23.37 7.10 -81.14
C MET A 39 -24.36 7.43 -82.28
N ASP A 40 -24.06 7.14 -83.55
CA ASP A 40 -24.97 7.39 -84.66
C ASP A 40 -26.19 6.45 -84.66
N GLU A 41 -26.04 5.20 -84.14
CA GLU A 41 -27.17 4.29 -83.93
C GLU A 41 -28.02 4.67 -82.71
N LEU A 42 -27.43 5.20 -81.68
CA LEU A 42 -28.14 5.70 -80.50
C LEU A 42 -28.87 7.01 -80.75
N ILE A 43 -28.36 7.84 -81.68
CA ILE A 43 -29.01 9.10 -82.09
C ILE A 43 -30.21 8.83 -83.04
N GLN A 44 -30.30 7.66 -83.68
CA GLN A 44 -31.45 7.22 -84.50
C GLN A 44 -32.55 6.54 -83.67
N ALA A 45 -32.31 6.11 -82.44
CA ALA A 45 -33.37 5.66 -81.59
C ALA A 45 -34.20 6.87 -81.14
N ASP A 46 -35.49 6.81 -81.32
CA ASP A 46 -36.41 7.90 -80.98
C ASP A 46 -36.37 8.05 -79.38
N PRO A 47 -35.71 9.08 -78.83
CA PRO A 47 -35.51 9.22 -77.39
C PRO A 47 -36.83 9.50 -76.64
N ILE A 48 -37.91 9.85 -77.37
CA ILE A 48 -39.22 10.20 -76.81
C ILE A 48 -39.97 8.98 -76.33
N ASN A 49 -39.68 7.78 -76.81
CA ASN A 49 -40.36 6.55 -76.50
C ASN A 49 -39.79 5.81 -75.28
N PHE A 50 -38.75 6.38 -74.61
CA PHE A 50 -38.15 5.75 -73.41
C PHE A 50 -38.44 6.60 -72.20
N ASP A 51 -38.74 5.88 -71.05
CA ASP A 51 -38.80 6.49 -69.73
C ASP A 51 -37.33 6.69 -69.23
N HIS A 52 -36.81 7.86 -69.56
CA HIS A 52 -35.41 8.19 -69.20
C HIS A 52 -35.21 8.41 -67.73
N ASP A 53 -36.22 8.80 -66.97
CA ASP A 53 -36.16 8.90 -65.53
C ASP A 53 -35.98 7.49 -64.87
N HIS A 54 -36.75 6.52 -65.39
CA HIS A 54 -36.60 5.13 -64.92
C HIS A 54 -35.27 4.49 -65.34
N LEU A 55 -34.86 4.66 -66.57
CA LEU A 55 -33.59 4.18 -67.12
C LEU A 55 -32.38 4.77 -66.32
N PHE A 56 -32.47 6.08 -66.08
CA PHE A 56 -31.44 6.74 -65.23
C PHE A 56 -31.36 6.17 -63.85
N SER A 57 -32.49 6.00 -63.16
CA SER A 57 -32.52 5.38 -61.82
C SER A 57 -31.89 3.98 -61.83
N LYS A 58 -32.17 3.19 -62.88
CA LYS A 58 -31.56 1.86 -63.06
C LYS A 58 -30.04 1.95 -63.28
N LEU A 59 -29.58 2.89 -64.13
CA LEU A 59 -28.16 3.11 -64.36
C LEU A 59 -27.44 3.56 -63.10
N GLN A 60 -28.03 4.47 -62.33
CA GLN A 60 -27.50 5.01 -61.09
C GLN A 60 -27.41 3.90 -60.03
N SER A 61 -28.44 3.09 -59.85
CA SER A 61 -28.47 1.96 -58.94
C SER A 61 -27.39 0.92 -59.28
N LEU A 62 -27.28 0.52 -60.55
CA LEU A 62 -26.24 -0.42 -60.99
C LEU A 62 -24.83 0.13 -60.82
N THR A 63 -24.65 1.44 -61.00
CA THR A 63 -23.35 2.13 -60.77
C THR A 63 -23.00 2.12 -59.29
N LEU A 64 -23.97 2.34 -58.43
CA LEU A 64 -23.80 2.26 -56.96
C LEU A 64 -23.47 0.85 -56.52
N ASP A 65 -24.20 -0.16 -57.02
CA ASP A 65 -23.93 -1.58 -56.74
C ASP A 65 -22.52 -1.97 -57.16
N PHE A 66 -22.11 -1.59 -58.36
CA PHE A 66 -20.74 -1.83 -58.82
C PHE A 66 -19.72 -1.20 -57.89
N ARG A 67 -19.97 0.07 -57.49
CA ARG A 67 -19.05 0.82 -56.63
C ARG A 67 -18.91 0.26 -55.25
N LEU A 68 -20.01 -0.21 -54.64
CA LEU A 68 -20.01 -0.81 -53.30
C LEU A 68 -19.39 -2.20 -53.26
N ASN A 69 -19.40 -2.91 -54.41
CA ASN A 69 -18.81 -4.27 -54.50
C ASN A 69 -17.33 -4.23 -54.93
N GLU A 70 -16.76 -3.07 -55.24
CA GLU A 70 -15.32 -2.96 -55.52
C GLU A 70 -14.46 -3.31 -54.26
N PRO A 71 -13.31 -4.01 -54.46
CA PRO A 71 -12.43 -4.37 -53.35
C PRO A 71 -11.90 -3.16 -52.56
N ILE A 72 -11.71 -2.02 -53.21
CA ILE A 72 -11.35 -0.74 -52.59
C ILE A 72 -12.62 0.09 -52.51
N CYS A 73 -13.41 -0.17 -51.47
CA CYS A 73 -14.67 0.52 -51.26
C CYS A 73 -14.48 2.00 -51.00
N SER A 74 -15.17 2.85 -51.80
CA SER A 74 -15.24 4.29 -51.61
C SER A 74 -16.42 4.73 -50.75
N LEU A 75 -17.03 3.80 -49.99
CA LEU A 75 -18.19 4.06 -49.13
C LEU A 75 -19.39 4.69 -49.87
N GLY A 76 -19.55 4.33 -51.14
CA GLY A 76 -20.65 4.78 -51.99
C GLY A 76 -20.33 5.95 -52.90
N TRP A 77 -19.19 6.61 -52.77
CA TRP A 77 -18.81 7.70 -53.66
C TRP A 77 -18.56 7.20 -55.08
N PHE A 78 -19.17 7.86 -56.05
CA PHE A 78 -18.90 7.60 -57.48
C PHE A 78 -17.51 8.11 -57.87
N SER A 79 -16.88 7.43 -58.84
CA SER A 79 -15.64 7.94 -59.45
C SER A 79 -15.94 9.15 -60.34
N PRO A 80 -14.97 10.02 -60.62
CA PRO A 80 -15.15 11.15 -61.51
C PRO A 80 -15.70 10.76 -62.89
N GLY A 81 -15.27 9.59 -63.41
CA GLY A 81 -15.77 9.06 -64.67
C GLY A 81 -17.23 8.64 -64.66
N GLN A 82 -17.63 8.02 -63.52
CA GLN A 82 -19.03 7.63 -63.30
C GLN A 82 -19.93 8.86 -63.12
N VAL A 83 -19.48 9.87 -62.38
CA VAL A 83 -20.19 11.15 -62.23
C VAL A 83 -20.37 11.78 -63.62
N PHE A 84 -19.31 11.85 -64.41
CA PHE A 84 -19.37 12.41 -65.81
C PHE A 84 -20.41 11.71 -66.66
N VAL A 85 -20.44 10.35 -66.64
CA VAL A 85 -21.41 9.60 -67.46
C VAL A 85 -22.85 9.87 -66.98
N LEU A 86 -23.08 9.90 -65.67
CA LEU A 86 -24.41 10.21 -65.12
C LEU A 86 -24.85 11.65 -65.41
N ASP A 87 -23.93 12.60 -65.32
CA ASP A 87 -24.17 14.03 -65.63
C ASP A 87 -24.51 14.23 -67.13
N GLU A 88 -23.75 13.61 -68.03
CA GLU A 88 -23.98 13.65 -69.48
C GLU A 88 -25.30 13.01 -69.82
N TYR A 89 -25.67 11.88 -69.15
CA TYR A 89 -26.97 11.26 -69.35
C TYR A 89 -28.12 12.22 -68.97
N CYS A 90 -28.02 12.84 -67.79
CA CYS A 90 -29.03 13.77 -67.30
C CYS A 90 -29.14 15.01 -68.23
N ALA A 91 -28.02 15.58 -68.70
CA ALA A 91 -28.00 16.72 -69.53
C ALA A 91 -28.61 16.43 -70.95
N ARG A 92 -28.31 15.23 -71.49
CA ARG A 92 -28.76 14.82 -72.82
C ARG A 92 -30.27 14.47 -72.84
N TYR A 93 -30.74 13.80 -71.86
CA TYR A 93 -32.11 13.28 -71.81
C TYR A 93 -33.00 14.05 -70.84
N MET A 94 -32.56 15.21 -70.37
CA MET A 94 -33.31 16.13 -69.49
C MET A 94 -33.86 15.50 -68.22
N VAL A 95 -33.11 14.58 -67.62
CA VAL A 95 -33.48 14.01 -66.33
C VAL A 95 -33.40 15.10 -65.25
N ARG A 96 -34.51 15.28 -64.57
CA ARG A 96 -34.65 16.39 -63.60
C ARG A 96 -33.68 16.23 -62.39
N GLY A 97 -33.11 17.34 -61.93
CA GLY A 97 -32.17 17.36 -60.86
C GLY A 97 -32.80 16.81 -59.55
N CYS A 98 -34.07 17.09 -59.27
CA CYS A 98 -34.78 16.55 -58.13
C CYS A 98 -34.87 15.02 -58.20
N HIS A 99 -35.30 14.45 -59.32
CA HIS A 99 -35.41 13.01 -59.56
C HIS A 99 -34.08 12.31 -59.33
N ARG A 100 -33.01 12.85 -59.94
CA ARG A 100 -31.65 12.35 -59.80
C ARG A 100 -31.21 12.22 -58.33
N HIS A 101 -31.37 13.29 -57.55
CA HIS A 101 -30.89 13.34 -56.19
C HIS A 101 -31.77 12.54 -55.22
N VAL A 102 -33.09 12.57 -55.37
CA VAL A 102 -34.02 11.78 -54.56
C VAL A 102 -33.83 10.28 -54.82
N SER A 103 -33.59 9.90 -56.12
CA SER A 103 -33.29 8.50 -56.48
C SER A 103 -31.98 8.03 -55.82
N LEU A 104 -30.90 8.85 -55.92
CA LEU A 104 -29.62 8.52 -55.30
C LEU A 104 -29.76 8.33 -53.79
N LEU A 105 -30.39 9.27 -53.08
CA LEU A 105 -30.55 9.21 -51.63
C LEU A 105 -31.36 7.97 -51.23
N ASN A 106 -32.43 7.64 -51.97
CA ASN A 106 -33.20 6.44 -51.74
C ASN A 106 -32.38 5.14 -51.93
N ASP A 107 -31.55 5.09 -52.98
CA ASP A 107 -30.70 3.93 -53.25
C ASP A 107 -29.60 3.78 -52.19
N LEU A 108 -29.00 4.88 -51.72
CA LEU A 108 -28.06 4.88 -50.61
C LEU A 108 -28.70 4.34 -49.33
N LEU A 109 -29.95 4.72 -49.02
CA LEU A 109 -30.69 4.20 -47.89
C LEU A 109 -30.99 2.69 -48.03
N ASN A 110 -31.42 2.27 -49.20
CA ASN A 110 -31.66 0.85 -49.49
C ASN A 110 -30.40 0.04 -49.23
N LYS A 111 -29.24 0.53 -49.67
CA LYS A 111 -27.95 -0.12 -49.45
C LYS A 111 -27.52 -0.09 -47.98
N ALA A 112 -27.79 0.98 -47.26
CA ALA A 112 -27.55 1.05 -45.84
C ALA A 112 -28.45 0.03 -45.06
N ASP A 113 -29.71 -0.13 -45.45
CA ASP A 113 -30.63 -1.11 -44.89
C ASP A 113 -30.18 -2.56 -45.21
N GLU A 114 -29.56 -2.80 -46.38
CA GLU A 114 -28.91 -4.07 -46.75
C GLU A 114 -27.61 -4.35 -45.94
N GLY A 115 -27.14 -3.38 -45.18
CA GLY A 115 -25.95 -3.51 -44.31
C GLY A 115 -24.65 -3.03 -44.97
N PHE A 116 -24.71 -2.39 -46.13
CA PHE A 116 -23.53 -1.75 -46.71
C PHE A 116 -23.13 -0.49 -45.93
N LEU A 117 -21.82 -0.29 -45.78
CA LEU A 117 -21.28 0.90 -45.13
C LEU A 117 -21.28 2.06 -46.13
N ILE A 118 -22.12 3.06 -45.89
CA ILE A 118 -22.20 4.29 -46.66
C ILE A 118 -21.49 5.44 -45.90
N ASP A 119 -20.76 6.29 -46.64
CA ASP A 119 -20.13 7.47 -46.07
C ASP A 119 -21.19 8.44 -45.52
N PRO A 120 -21.20 8.79 -44.24
CA PRO A 120 -22.13 9.76 -43.66
C PRO A 120 -22.06 11.14 -44.39
N THR A 121 -20.88 11.50 -44.88
CA THR A 121 -20.69 12.75 -45.66
C THR A 121 -21.42 12.69 -47.00
N LEU A 122 -21.39 11.54 -47.68
CA LEU A 122 -22.16 11.33 -48.90
C LEU A 122 -23.67 11.40 -48.63
N MET A 123 -24.14 10.77 -47.56
CA MET A 123 -25.53 10.89 -47.14
C MET A 123 -25.92 12.34 -46.86
N HIS A 124 -25.04 13.09 -46.17
CA HIS A 124 -25.26 14.49 -45.88
C HIS A 124 -25.36 15.36 -47.16
N TYR A 125 -24.43 15.20 -48.09
CA TYR A 125 -24.47 15.93 -49.38
C TYR A 125 -25.72 15.54 -50.18
N SER A 126 -26.02 14.26 -50.31
CA SER A 126 -27.18 13.77 -51.04
C SER A 126 -28.47 14.32 -50.47
N PHE A 127 -28.64 14.33 -49.14
CA PHE A 127 -29.78 14.93 -48.46
C PHE A 127 -29.84 16.45 -48.72
N ALA A 128 -28.72 17.17 -48.59
CA ALA A 128 -28.68 18.61 -48.79
C ALA A 128 -29.06 19.01 -50.21
N PHE A 129 -28.64 18.23 -51.21
CA PHE A 129 -29.05 18.43 -52.61
C PHE A 129 -30.55 18.17 -52.80
N CYS A 130 -31.08 17.07 -52.24
CA CYS A 130 -32.52 16.80 -52.30
C CYS A 130 -33.32 17.91 -51.68
N ALA A 131 -32.99 18.32 -50.44
CA ALA A 131 -33.69 19.38 -49.72
C ALA A 131 -33.64 20.73 -50.48
N SER A 132 -32.48 21.04 -51.09
CA SER A 132 -32.34 22.27 -51.87
C SER A 132 -33.16 22.27 -53.15
N HIS A 133 -33.41 21.12 -53.78
CA HIS A 133 -34.33 21.01 -54.92
C HIS A 133 -35.80 21.06 -54.48
N VAL A 134 -36.16 20.33 -53.43
CA VAL A 134 -37.56 20.21 -52.96
C VAL A 134 -38.09 21.51 -52.33
N HIS A 135 -37.26 22.16 -51.51
CA HIS A 135 -37.63 23.36 -50.75
C HIS A 135 -36.97 24.62 -51.29
N GLY A 136 -36.11 24.52 -52.27
CA GLY A 136 -35.17 25.54 -52.52
C GLY A 136 -35.38 26.41 -53.71
N ASN A 137 -34.55 27.36 -53.68
CA ASN A 137 -34.40 28.49 -54.57
C ASN A 137 -33.43 28.19 -55.70
N ARG A 138 -33.30 26.95 -56.19
CA ARG A 138 -32.49 26.66 -57.35
C ARG A 138 -33.23 27.02 -58.58
N PRO A 139 -32.58 27.66 -59.52
CA PRO A 139 -33.22 28.09 -60.79
C PRO A 139 -33.86 26.93 -61.58
N ASP A 140 -33.29 25.72 -61.41
CA ASP A 140 -33.74 24.50 -62.04
C ASP A 140 -34.77 23.68 -61.20
N GLY A 141 -35.06 24.13 -60.01
CA GLY A 141 -35.96 23.43 -59.06
C GLY A 141 -37.34 24.07 -58.92
N VAL A 142 -37.47 25.38 -59.15
CA VAL A 142 -38.72 26.08 -58.91
C VAL A 142 -39.73 25.76 -60.03
N GLY A 143 -40.81 25.08 -59.67
CA GLY A 143 -41.90 24.67 -60.55
C GLY A 143 -41.67 23.36 -61.33
N THR A 144 -40.51 22.74 -61.20
CA THR A 144 -40.20 21.46 -61.90
C THR A 144 -40.33 20.23 -60.96
N VAL A 145 -40.43 20.42 -59.66
CA VAL A 145 -40.58 19.33 -58.66
C VAL A 145 -42.03 18.86 -58.67
N THR A 146 -42.22 17.59 -58.93
CA THR A 146 -43.56 17.00 -58.99
C THR A 146 -44.04 16.70 -57.56
N LEU A 147 -45.38 16.46 -57.42
CA LEU A 147 -45.95 16.05 -56.16
C LEU A 147 -45.37 14.71 -55.67
N GLU A 148 -45.26 13.76 -56.61
CA GLU A 148 -44.67 12.44 -56.38
C GLU A 148 -43.22 12.51 -55.84
N GLU A 149 -42.41 13.40 -56.40
CA GLU A 149 -41.03 13.61 -55.92
C GLU A 149 -40.99 14.19 -54.49
N LYS A 150 -41.96 15.10 -54.17
CA LYS A 150 -42.11 15.64 -52.82
C LYS A 150 -42.51 14.55 -51.83
N GLU A 151 -43.47 13.73 -52.20
CA GLU A 151 -43.93 12.62 -51.34
C GLU A 151 -42.84 11.60 -51.15
N LYS A 152 -42.13 11.23 -52.21
CA LYS A 152 -40.98 10.32 -52.11
C LYS A 152 -39.86 10.89 -51.28
N PHE A 153 -39.60 12.20 -51.37
CA PHE A 153 -38.61 12.85 -50.52
C PHE A 153 -39.01 12.83 -49.03
N GLN A 154 -40.29 13.01 -48.72
CA GLN A 154 -40.77 12.94 -47.31
C GLN A 154 -40.63 11.52 -46.75
N ASP A 155 -40.93 10.49 -47.55
CA ASP A 155 -40.76 9.10 -47.16
C ASP A 155 -39.28 8.78 -46.93
N VAL A 156 -38.43 9.17 -47.85
CA VAL A 156 -36.96 9.01 -47.76
C VAL A 156 -36.40 9.77 -46.57
N LYS A 157 -36.90 10.97 -46.27
CA LYS A 157 -36.51 11.77 -45.13
C LYS A 157 -36.84 11.07 -43.79
N GLU A 158 -38.02 10.48 -43.66
CA GLU A 158 -38.41 9.78 -42.42
C GLU A 158 -37.62 8.47 -42.25
N ARG A 159 -37.38 7.75 -43.35
CA ARG A 159 -36.50 6.56 -43.33
C ARG A 159 -35.08 6.95 -42.91
N LEU A 160 -34.53 8.04 -43.45
CA LEU A 160 -33.21 8.55 -43.09
C LEU A 160 -33.15 8.90 -41.59
N ARG A 161 -34.18 9.60 -41.10
CA ARG A 161 -34.29 9.91 -39.67
C ARG A 161 -34.22 8.65 -38.81
N THR A 162 -35.03 7.65 -39.13
CA THR A 162 -35.04 6.36 -38.42
C THR A 162 -33.68 5.65 -38.45
N LEU A 163 -33.01 5.70 -39.63
CA LEU A 163 -31.66 5.13 -39.75
C LEU A 163 -30.65 5.85 -38.84
N LEU A 164 -30.68 7.18 -38.87
CA LEU A 164 -29.77 7.99 -38.03
C LEU A 164 -30.01 7.79 -36.54
N GLU A 165 -31.27 7.78 -36.12
CA GLU A 165 -31.63 7.48 -34.73
C GLU A 165 -31.12 6.06 -34.30
N LYS A 166 -31.28 5.06 -35.18
CA LYS A 166 -30.75 3.71 -34.96
C LYS A 166 -29.22 3.68 -34.89
N GLN A 167 -28.54 4.43 -35.76
CA GLN A 167 -27.08 4.53 -35.77
C GLN A 167 -26.57 5.21 -34.47
N ILE A 168 -27.25 6.28 -34.01
CA ILE A 168 -26.88 6.96 -32.77
C ILE A 168 -27.16 6.07 -31.56
N THR A 169 -28.29 5.37 -31.53
CA THR A 169 -28.59 4.39 -30.44
C THR A 169 -27.52 3.28 -30.37
N ASN A 170 -26.99 2.87 -31.54
CA ASN A 170 -25.97 1.82 -31.61
C ASN A 170 -24.59 2.36 -31.99
N PHE A 171 -24.26 3.58 -31.55
CA PHE A 171 -23.07 4.30 -32.01
C PHE A 171 -21.76 3.50 -31.83
N ARG A 172 -21.62 2.76 -30.74
CA ARG A 172 -20.44 1.91 -30.47
C ARG A 172 -20.24 0.81 -31.54
N TYR A 173 -21.31 0.27 -32.08
CA TYR A 173 -21.29 -0.82 -33.06
C TYR A 173 -21.29 -0.31 -34.50
N CYS A 174 -21.98 0.81 -34.75
CA CYS A 174 -21.97 1.45 -36.05
C CYS A 174 -20.66 2.18 -36.31
N PHE A 175 -20.02 2.74 -35.31
CA PHE A 175 -18.77 3.48 -35.39
C PHE A 175 -17.72 2.94 -34.41
N PRO A 176 -17.30 1.66 -34.53
CA PRO A 176 -16.38 1.04 -33.59
C PRO A 176 -15.07 1.82 -33.52
N PHE A 177 -14.59 2.11 -32.28
CA PHE A 177 -13.40 2.93 -32.02
C PHE A 177 -13.45 4.34 -32.65
N GLY A 178 -14.64 4.91 -32.82
CA GLY A 178 -14.82 6.20 -33.48
C GLY A 178 -14.51 6.20 -34.98
N ARG A 179 -14.48 5.03 -35.64
CA ARG A 179 -14.13 4.90 -37.05
C ARG A 179 -15.37 4.63 -37.93
N PRO A 180 -15.41 5.18 -39.15
CA PRO A 180 -14.47 6.17 -39.76
C PRO A 180 -14.42 7.48 -38.96
N GLU A 181 -13.25 8.14 -38.96
CA GLU A 181 -13.08 9.38 -38.23
C GLU A 181 -14.07 10.46 -38.72
N GLY A 182 -14.72 11.14 -37.77
CA GLY A 182 -15.74 12.15 -38.05
C GLY A 182 -17.11 11.61 -38.52
N ALA A 183 -17.25 10.30 -38.75
CA ALA A 183 -18.50 9.69 -39.22
C ALA A 183 -19.67 9.89 -38.25
N LEU A 184 -19.46 9.63 -36.95
CA LEU A 184 -20.48 9.84 -35.92
C LEU A 184 -20.87 11.34 -35.82
N LYS A 185 -19.89 12.25 -35.88
CA LYS A 185 -20.14 13.70 -35.88
C LYS A 185 -20.94 14.11 -37.11
N GLY A 186 -20.61 13.54 -38.25
CA GLY A 186 -21.37 13.72 -39.50
C GLY A 186 -22.81 13.22 -39.39
N THR A 187 -23.02 12.08 -38.73
CA THR A 187 -24.35 11.52 -38.47
C THR A 187 -25.20 12.43 -37.55
N LEU A 188 -24.61 12.95 -36.47
CA LEU A 188 -25.28 13.92 -35.57
C LEU A 188 -25.63 15.21 -36.33
N SER A 189 -24.74 15.75 -37.13
CA SER A 189 -24.98 16.96 -37.96
C SER A 189 -26.04 16.71 -39.04
N LEU A 190 -26.08 15.52 -39.63
CA LEU A 190 -27.10 15.15 -40.60
C LEU A 190 -28.48 15.02 -39.94
N LEU A 191 -28.57 14.43 -38.71
CA LEU A 191 -29.82 14.36 -37.98
C LEU A 191 -30.41 15.76 -37.73
N GLU A 192 -29.61 16.73 -37.33
CA GLU A 192 -30.05 18.12 -37.16
C GLU A 192 -30.69 18.65 -38.46
N ARG A 193 -30.04 18.45 -39.62
CA ARG A 193 -30.57 18.88 -40.93
C ARG A 193 -31.83 18.13 -41.31
N VAL A 194 -31.94 16.86 -41.06
CA VAL A 194 -33.13 16.03 -41.35
C VAL A 194 -34.33 16.49 -40.51
N LEU A 195 -34.12 16.95 -39.31
CA LEU A 195 -35.17 17.47 -38.47
C LEU A 195 -35.70 18.85 -38.94
N MET A 196 -34.92 19.63 -39.74
CA MET A 196 -35.38 20.91 -40.29
C MET A 196 -36.65 20.73 -41.14
N LYS A 197 -37.62 21.64 -40.98
CA LYS A 197 -38.83 21.64 -41.79
C LYS A 197 -38.57 22.06 -43.23
N ASP A 198 -37.72 23.05 -43.39
CA ASP A 198 -37.28 23.58 -44.69
C ASP A 198 -35.81 24.04 -44.56
N VAL A 199 -35.20 24.49 -45.68
CA VAL A 199 -33.78 24.92 -45.72
C VAL A 199 -33.54 26.23 -44.94
N ALA A 200 -34.56 27.02 -44.69
CA ALA A 200 -34.47 28.36 -44.09
C ALA A 200 -34.85 28.39 -42.61
N SER A 201 -35.58 27.39 -42.13
CA SER A 201 -36.09 27.36 -40.76
C SER A 201 -35.22 26.46 -39.86
N PRO A 202 -34.37 27.03 -39.01
CA PRO A 202 -33.58 26.21 -38.10
C PRO A 202 -34.46 25.44 -37.12
N VAL A 203 -34.08 24.22 -36.78
CA VAL A 203 -34.71 23.43 -35.73
C VAL A 203 -34.39 24.07 -34.40
N PRO A 204 -35.35 24.18 -33.45
CA PRO A 204 -35.02 24.57 -32.08
C PRO A 204 -33.94 23.60 -31.53
N PRO A 205 -32.83 24.10 -30.99
CA PRO A 205 -31.73 23.23 -30.46
C PRO A 205 -32.22 22.15 -29.49
N GLU A 206 -33.24 22.46 -28.70
CA GLU A 206 -33.84 21.51 -27.74
C GLU A 206 -34.54 20.33 -28.40
N GLU A 207 -35.11 20.50 -29.60
CA GLU A 207 -35.74 19.38 -30.31
C GLU A 207 -34.70 18.35 -30.75
N VAL A 208 -33.57 18.81 -31.30
CA VAL A 208 -32.44 17.97 -31.67
C VAL A 208 -31.87 17.26 -30.45
N ARG A 209 -31.67 18.02 -29.37
CA ARG A 209 -31.15 17.47 -28.11
C ARG A 209 -32.09 16.41 -27.54
N ASN A 210 -33.38 16.58 -27.57
CA ASN A 210 -34.36 15.62 -27.06
C ASN A 210 -34.33 14.31 -27.87
N VAL A 211 -34.16 14.36 -29.19
CA VAL A 211 -34.01 13.16 -30.01
C VAL A 211 -32.72 12.43 -29.67
N ILE A 212 -31.59 13.16 -29.59
CA ILE A 212 -30.29 12.57 -29.24
C ILE A 212 -30.34 12.00 -27.81
N ARG A 213 -30.93 12.72 -26.84
CA ARG A 213 -31.13 12.24 -25.46
C ARG A 213 -31.87 10.90 -25.43
N LYS A 214 -32.96 10.79 -26.19
CA LYS A 214 -33.71 9.53 -26.29
C LYS A 214 -32.85 8.41 -26.87
N CYS A 215 -32.13 8.66 -27.96
CA CYS A 215 -31.23 7.67 -28.56
C CYS A 215 -30.15 7.21 -27.56
N LEU A 216 -29.58 8.11 -26.76
CA LEU A 216 -28.58 7.77 -25.75
C LEU A 216 -29.19 7.03 -24.55
N GLN A 217 -30.43 7.32 -24.17
CA GLN A 217 -31.17 6.54 -23.15
C GLN A 217 -31.38 5.09 -23.62
N ASP A 218 -31.85 4.92 -24.86
CA ASP A 218 -32.03 3.60 -25.46
C ASP A 218 -30.67 2.88 -25.61
N ALA A 219 -29.59 3.61 -25.97
CA ALA A 219 -28.24 3.07 -26.02
C ALA A 219 -27.76 2.55 -24.66
N ALA A 220 -28.03 3.27 -23.57
CA ALA A 220 -27.67 2.83 -22.22
C ALA A 220 -28.34 1.50 -21.89
N LEU A 221 -29.64 1.37 -22.14
CA LEU A 221 -30.38 0.13 -21.90
C LEU A 221 -29.85 -1.04 -22.74
N VAL A 222 -29.65 -0.83 -24.05
CA VAL A 222 -29.13 -1.86 -24.96
C VAL A 222 -27.74 -2.31 -24.55
N ASN A 223 -26.85 -1.40 -24.23
CA ASN A 223 -25.48 -1.72 -23.84
C ASN A 223 -25.43 -2.41 -22.48
N TYR A 224 -26.21 -1.93 -21.49
CA TYR A 224 -26.29 -2.58 -20.18
C TYR A 224 -26.83 -4.02 -20.29
N THR A 225 -27.90 -4.23 -21.05
CA THR A 225 -28.44 -5.57 -21.31
C THR A 225 -27.39 -6.50 -21.94
N ARG A 226 -26.57 -6.00 -22.87
CA ARG A 226 -25.47 -6.78 -23.47
C ARG A 226 -24.41 -7.18 -22.46
N ILE A 227 -24.02 -6.24 -21.60
CA ILE A 227 -23.07 -6.54 -20.50
C ILE A 227 -23.64 -7.61 -19.56
N CYS A 228 -24.89 -7.48 -19.14
CA CYS A 228 -25.51 -8.48 -18.28
C CYS A 228 -25.53 -9.88 -18.93
N ASN A 229 -25.83 -9.94 -20.22
CA ASN A 229 -25.80 -11.21 -20.99
C ASN A 229 -24.38 -11.76 -21.12
N GLU A 230 -23.38 -10.94 -21.39
CA GLU A 230 -21.97 -11.32 -21.49
C GLU A 230 -21.42 -11.83 -20.17
N ALA A 231 -21.77 -11.16 -19.07
CA ALA A 231 -21.45 -11.60 -17.72
C ALA A 231 -22.25 -12.82 -17.25
N LYS A 232 -23.22 -13.29 -18.07
CA LYS A 232 -24.11 -14.44 -17.78
C LYS A 232 -24.94 -14.29 -16.51
N LEU A 233 -25.26 -13.06 -16.12
CA LEU A 233 -26.08 -12.75 -14.94
C LEU A 233 -27.47 -13.37 -15.04
N GLU A 234 -28.10 -13.28 -16.19
CA GLU A 234 -29.46 -13.82 -16.39
C GLU A 234 -29.52 -15.34 -16.28
N GLN A 235 -28.47 -16.06 -16.72
CA GLN A 235 -28.42 -17.51 -16.61
C GLN A 235 -28.31 -18.01 -15.17
N ARG A 236 -27.85 -17.17 -14.26
CA ARG A 236 -27.66 -17.48 -12.82
C ARG A 236 -28.80 -16.98 -11.94
N MET A 237 -29.64 -16.06 -12.40
CA MET A 237 -30.77 -15.53 -11.62
C MET A 237 -31.80 -16.59 -11.18
N GLY A 238 -31.82 -17.75 -11.83
CA GLY A 238 -32.70 -18.88 -11.45
C GLY A 238 -32.04 -19.96 -10.59
N MET A 239 -30.76 -19.86 -10.28
CA MET A 239 -30.02 -20.80 -9.45
C MET A 239 -29.83 -20.27 -8.04
N ASP A 240 -29.69 -21.18 -7.04
CA ASP A 240 -29.31 -20.83 -5.67
C ASP A 240 -27.82 -20.42 -5.65
N VAL A 241 -27.55 -19.19 -6.08
CA VAL A 241 -26.21 -18.60 -6.12
C VAL A 241 -25.87 -18.05 -4.73
N SER A 242 -24.69 -18.39 -4.22
CA SER A 242 -24.24 -17.88 -2.93
C SER A 242 -24.15 -16.35 -2.93
N PRO A 243 -24.38 -15.68 -1.78
CA PRO A 243 -24.21 -14.23 -1.68
C PRO A 243 -22.85 -13.74 -2.16
N GLN A 244 -21.79 -14.45 -1.84
CA GLN A 244 -20.42 -14.11 -2.26
C GLN A 244 -20.29 -14.17 -3.79
N GLN A 245 -20.81 -15.20 -4.44
CA GLN A 245 -20.75 -15.30 -5.89
C GLN A 245 -21.50 -14.17 -6.59
N ARG A 246 -22.59 -13.68 -6.00
CA ARG A 246 -23.31 -12.51 -6.53
C ARG A 246 -22.45 -11.23 -6.51
N ILE A 247 -21.65 -11.03 -5.47
CA ILE A 247 -20.71 -9.90 -5.42
C ILE A 247 -19.59 -10.06 -6.45
N GLU A 248 -19.04 -11.27 -6.61
CA GLU A 248 -18.04 -11.55 -7.64
C GLU A 248 -18.57 -11.31 -9.05
N ASP A 249 -19.82 -11.71 -9.31
CA ASP A 249 -20.48 -11.43 -10.58
C ASP A 249 -20.69 -9.91 -10.78
N MET A 250 -21.07 -9.18 -9.72
CA MET A 250 -21.20 -7.72 -9.79
C MET A 250 -19.86 -7.01 -10.00
N ILE A 251 -18.76 -7.49 -9.41
CA ILE A 251 -17.41 -6.96 -9.68
C ILE A 251 -17.08 -7.09 -11.17
N ARG A 252 -17.36 -8.25 -11.78
CA ARG A 252 -17.15 -8.48 -13.21
C ARG A 252 -18.00 -7.56 -14.08
N VAL A 253 -19.28 -7.38 -13.74
CA VAL A 253 -20.16 -6.44 -14.43
C VAL A 253 -19.63 -5.00 -14.32
N THR A 254 -19.13 -4.64 -13.14
CA THR A 254 -18.52 -3.33 -12.91
C THR A 254 -17.32 -3.08 -13.83
N GLU A 255 -16.43 -4.08 -13.99
CA GLU A 255 -15.30 -3.99 -14.90
C GLU A 255 -15.76 -3.72 -16.33
N PHE A 256 -16.71 -4.50 -16.85
CA PHE A 256 -17.27 -4.26 -18.19
C PHE A 256 -17.95 -2.90 -18.32
N CYS A 257 -18.65 -2.45 -17.29
CA CYS A 257 -19.29 -1.14 -17.30
C CYS A 257 -18.28 0.01 -17.36
N ILE A 258 -17.24 -0.07 -16.54
CA ILE A 258 -16.15 0.92 -16.49
C ILE A 258 -15.42 0.97 -17.84
N ASP A 259 -15.08 -0.19 -18.40
CA ASP A 259 -14.37 -0.28 -19.67
C ASP A 259 -15.23 0.30 -20.80
N LEU A 260 -16.53 -0.03 -20.82
CA LEU A 260 -17.47 0.50 -21.80
C LEU A 260 -17.54 2.04 -21.73
N LEU A 261 -17.70 2.61 -20.55
CA LEU A 261 -17.83 4.06 -20.39
C LEU A 261 -16.51 4.79 -20.70
N ARG A 262 -15.37 4.20 -20.34
CA ARG A 262 -14.04 4.70 -20.70
C ARG A 262 -13.80 4.71 -22.20
N GLU A 263 -14.16 3.62 -22.90
CA GLU A 263 -14.10 3.54 -24.35
C GLU A 263 -15.06 4.54 -25.03
N ASN A 264 -16.23 4.81 -24.45
CA ASN A 264 -17.15 5.82 -24.97
C ASN A 264 -16.53 7.22 -24.93
N GLU A 265 -15.89 7.58 -23.83
CA GLU A 265 -15.23 8.87 -23.66
C GLU A 265 -14.02 8.98 -24.60
N GLU A 266 -13.17 7.94 -24.66
CA GLU A 266 -11.95 7.94 -25.48
C GLU A 266 -12.23 7.98 -26.98
N HIS A 267 -13.19 7.19 -27.46
CA HIS A 267 -13.38 7.00 -28.90
C HIS A 267 -14.53 7.81 -29.49
N HIS A 268 -15.48 8.23 -28.68
CA HIS A 268 -16.69 8.91 -29.16
C HIS A 268 -16.89 10.30 -28.53
N GLY A 269 -16.14 10.67 -27.47
CA GLY A 269 -16.26 11.96 -26.78
C GLY A 269 -16.15 13.15 -27.74
N ASP A 270 -15.20 13.11 -28.67
CA ASP A 270 -15.00 14.18 -29.69
C ASP A 270 -16.22 14.39 -30.59
N ALA A 271 -16.94 13.33 -30.94
CA ALA A 271 -18.15 13.42 -31.75
C ALA A 271 -19.30 14.10 -31.00
N PHE A 272 -19.38 13.89 -29.70
CA PHE A 272 -20.40 14.47 -28.80
C PHE A 272 -19.98 15.80 -28.16
N THR A 273 -18.93 16.48 -28.64
CA THR A 273 -18.43 17.72 -28.01
C THR A 273 -19.54 18.75 -27.76
N TRP A 274 -20.49 18.90 -28.68
CA TRP A 274 -21.62 19.83 -28.54
C TRP A 274 -22.79 19.27 -27.73
N PHE A 275 -22.73 18.02 -27.34
CA PHE A 275 -23.71 17.26 -26.58
C PHE A 275 -23.06 16.52 -25.40
N SER A 276 -21.95 17.07 -24.85
CA SER A 276 -21.17 16.43 -23.81
C SER A 276 -21.97 16.20 -22.52
N ASP A 277 -22.89 17.09 -22.21
CA ASP A 277 -23.85 16.94 -21.12
C ASP A 277 -24.80 15.75 -21.33
N LEU A 278 -25.24 15.52 -22.58
CA LEU A 278 -26.09 14.35 -22.89
C LEU A 278 -25.31 13.03 -22.80
N LEU A 279 -24.01 13.05 -23.10
CA LEU A 279 -23.16 11.88 -22.90
C LEU A 279 -22.92 11.62 -21.41
N ALA A 280 -22.80 12.68 -20.62
CA ALA A 280 -22.76 12.57 -19.15
C ALA A 280 -24.10 12.02 -18.59
N ASP A 281 -25.24 12.53 -19.06
CA ASP A 281 -26.57 12.01 -18.72
C ASP A 281 -26.71 10.52 -19.09
N HIS A 282 -26.18 10.10 -20.25
CA HIS A 282 -26.14 8.70 -20.66
C HIS A 282 -25.39 7.84 -19.64
N SER A 283 -24.26 8.32 -19.13
CA SER A 283 -23.47 7.61 -18.12
C SER A 283 -24.22 7.50 -16.79
N GLU A 284 -24.92 8.55 -16.36
CA GLU A 284 -25.76 8.52 -15.15
C GLU A 284 -26.95 7.55 -15.29
N ILE A 285 -27.60 7.51 -16.45
CA ILE A 285 -28.68 6.55 -16.72
C ILE A 285 -28.13 5.12 -16.69
N PHE A 286 -26.96 4.90 -17.27
CA PHE A 286 -26.30 3.63 -17.28
C PHE A 286 -26.03 3.14 -15.85
N TRP A 287 -25.48 3.99 -14.99
CA TRP A 287 -25.27 3.68 -13.58
C TRP A 287 -26.58 3.52 -12.80
N SER A 288 -27.66 4.19 -13.22
CA SER A 288 -28.99 4.00 -12.62
C SER A 288 -29.54 2.58 -12.87
N LEU A 289 -29.34 2.05 -14.07
CA LEU A 289 -29.66 0.66 -14.42
C LEU A 289 -28.84 -0.31 -13.57
N TYR A 290 -27.52 -0.11 -13.53
CA TYR A 290 -26.60 -0.89 -12.73
C TYR A 290 -26.99 -0.89 -11.23
N SER A 291 -27.46 0.25 -10.71
CA SER A 291 -27.80 0.39 -9.29
C SER A 291 -28.91 -0.55 -8.84
N VAL A 292 -29.80 -0.95 -9.73
CA VAL A 292 -30.90 -1.91 -9.43
C VAL A 292 -30.33 -3.29 -9.13
N ASP A 293 -29.40 -3.74 -9.94
CA ASP A 293 -28.76 -5.06 -9.77
C ASP A 293 -27.80 -5.04 -8.57
N LEU A 294 -27.12 -3.91 -8.36
CA LEU A 294 -26.27 -3.70 -7.18
C LEU A 294 -27.10 -3.78 -5.88
N ASP A 295 -28.24 -3.10 -5.83
CA ASP A 295 -29.15 -3.14 -4.68
C ASP A 295 -29.61 -4.58 -4.40
N ALA A 296 -30.01 -5.31 -5.46
CA ALA A 296 -30.41 -6.70 -5.32
C ALA A 296 -29.27 -7.59 -4.79
N ALA A 297 -28.04 -7.38 -5.26
CA ALA A 297 -26.87 -8.12 -4.80
C ALA A 297 -26.50 -7.79 -3.34
N LEU A 298 -26.56 -6.52 -2.97
CA LEU A 298 -26.22 -6.07 -1.61
C LEU A 298 -27.26 -6.46 -0.57
N ASN A 299 -28.54 -6.52 -0.93
CA ASN A 299 -29.62 -6.90 -0.01
C ASN A 299 -29.57 -8.37 0.44
N VAL A 300 -28.93 -9.24 -0.34
CA VAL A 300 -28.78 -10.67 -0.02
C VAL A 300 -27.51 -10.91 0.83
N GLN A 301 -26.62 -9.95 0.93
CA GLN A 301 -25.40 -10.08 1.71
C GLN A 301 -25.66 -10.15 3.21
N PRO A 302 -24.95 -11.01 3.96
CA PRO A 302 -24.96 -10.95 5.41
C PRO A 302 -24.57 -9.55 5.91
N PRO A 303 -25.17 -9.05 7.00
CA PRO A 303 -24.91 -7.69 7.50
C PRO A 303 -23.44 -7.47 7.91
N ASP A 304 -22.72 -8.53 8.22
CA ASP A 304 -21.34 -8.51 8.67
C ASP A 304 -20.36 -9.04 7.60
N SER A 305 -20.77 -9.05 6.31
CA SER A 305 -19.89 -9.40 5.19
C SER A 305 -19.19 -8.15 4.65
N TRP A 306 -17.91 -8.28 4.34
CA TRP A 306 -17.04 -7.25 3.74
C TRP A 306 -16.67 -7.51 2.29
N ASP A 307 -17.18 -8.58 1.71
CA ASP A 307 -16.87 -8.98 0.33
C ASP A 307 -17.25 -7.91 -0.71
N SER A 308 -18.12 -6.96 -0.34
CA SER A 308 -18.56 -5.85 -1.19
C SER A 308 -17.62 -4.62 -1.19
N PHE A 309 -16.60 -4.53 -0.31
CA PHE A 309 -15.72 -3.37 -0.29
C PHE A 309 -14.82 -3.22 -1.52
N PRO A 310 -14.25 -4.28 -2.10
CA PRO A 310 -13.52 -4.17 -3.37
C PRO A 310 -14.38 -3.57 -4.49
N LEU A 311 -15.66 -3.94 -4.53
CA LEU A 311 -16.62 -3.37 -5.47
C LEU A 311 -16.81 -1.87 -5.24
N PHE A 312 -16.96 -1.45 -4.00
CA PHE A 312 -17.04 -0.03 -3.66
C PHE A 312 -15.80 0.74 -4.08
N GLN A 313 -14.61 0.23 -3.77
CA GLN A 313 -13.34 0.88 -4.13
C GLN A 313 -13.24 1.08 -5.64
N GLN A 314 -13.51 0.05 -6.43
CA GLN A 314 -13.45 0.10 -7.88
C GLN A 314 -14.43 1.14 -8.47
N LEU A 315 -15.68 1.15 -7.98
CA LEU A 315 -16.69 2.12 -8.38
C LEU A 315 -16.32 3.54 -7.96
N ASN A 316 -15.92 3.73 -6.70
CA ASN A 316 -15.57 5.03 -6.16
C ASN A 316 -14.36 5.64 -6.87
N ASP A 317 -13.34 4.86 -7.17
CA ASP A 317 -12.15 5.32 -7.89
C ASP A 317 -12.49 5.79 -9.31
N PHE A 318 -13.34 5.02 -10.02
CA PHE A 318 -13.80 5.41 -11.35
C PHE A 318 -14.68 6.68 -11.30
N LEU A 319 -15.69 6.70 -10.43
CA LEU A 319 -16.63 7.82 -10.34
C LEU A 319 -15.95 9.11 -9.85
N SER A 320 -14.99 9.00 -8.92
CA SER A 320 -14.22 10.14 -8.42
C SER A 320 -13.26 10.72 -9.44
N SER A 321 -12.74 9.89 -10.35
CA SER A 321 -11.84 10.34 -11.43
C SER A 321 -12.55 11.07 -12.56
N ASN A 322 -13.85 10.81 -12.75
CA ASN A 322 -14.65 11.46 -13.78
C ASN A 322 -15.35 12.71 -13.25
N SER A 323 -15.03 13.87 -13.83
CA SER A 323 -15.56 15.18 -13.37
C SER A 323 -17.08 15.32 -13.46
N HIS A 324 -17.73 14.59 -14.37
CA HIS A 324 -19.17 14.63 -14.58
C HIS A 324 -19.94 13.67 -13.69
N LEU A 325 -19.32 12.54 -13.30
CA LEU A 325 -19.93 11.51 -12.46
C LEU A 325 -19.65 11.73 -10.97
N LYS A 326 -18.59 12.47 -10.65
CA LYS A 326 -18.24 12.81 -9.28
C LYS A 326 -19.38 13.59 -8.62
N ASN A 327 -19.86 13.08 -7.49
CA ASN A 327 -21.03 13.60 -6.76
C ASN A 327 -22.35 13.54 -7.56
N GLY A 328 -22.40 12.76 -8.63
CA GLY A 328 -23.62 12.46 -9.36
C GLY A 328 -24.62 11.65 -8.51
N ILE A 329 -25.80 11.39 -9.08
CA ILE A 329 -26.89 10.71 -8.37
C ILE A 329 -26.47 9.32 -7.89
N PHE A 330 -25.85 8.54 -8.80
CA PHE A 330 -25.39 7.19 -8.46
C PHE A 330 -24.25 7.21 -7.44
N HIS A 331 -23.26 8.11 -7.61
CA HIS A 331 -22.13 8.21 -6.70
C HIS A 331 -22.58 8.57 -5.28
N THR A 332 -23.48 9.54 -5.14
CA THR A 332 -24.06 9.93 -3.84
C THR A 332 -24.80 8.77 -3.19
N LYS A 333 -25.61 8.03 -3.96
CA LYS A 333 -26.30 6.84 -3.49
C LYS A 333 -25.33 5.76 -3.00
N LEU A 334 -24.29 5.49 -3.76
CA LEU A 334 -23.23 4.52 -3.43
C LEU A 334 -22.56 4.87 -2.10
N ILE A 335 -22.16 6.14 -1.93
CA ILE A 335 -21.55 6.66 -0.70
C ILE A 335 -22.50 6.46 0.50
N GLN A 336 -23.77 6.81 0.38
CA GLN A 336 -24.75 6.64 1.45
C GLN A 336 -24.96 5.17 1.84
N GLN A 337 -24.98 4.26 0.87
CA GLN A 337 -25.12 2.83 1.13
C GLN A 337 -23.92 2.24 1.85
N PHE A 338 -22.72 2.66 1.48
CA PHE A 338 -21.50 2.11 2.05
C PHE A 338 -21.02 2.79 3.32
N SER A 339 -21.43 4.03 3.60
CA SER A 339 -21.07 4.74 4.84
C SER A 339 -21.44 3.95 6.09
N THR A 340 -22.65 3.41 6.14
CA THR A 340 -23.13 2.59 7.26
C THR A 340 -22.39 1.25 7.37
N LYS A 341 -22.02 0.63 6.23
CA LYS A 341 -21.24 -0.61 6.20
C LYS A 341 -19.81 -0.40 6.69
N VAL A 342 -19.18 0.71 6.29
CA VAL A 342 -17.82 1.08 6.74
C VAL A 342 -17.79 1.30 8.25
N VAL A 343 -18.73 2.06 8.81
CA VAL A 343 -18.82 2.26 10.26
C VAL A 343 -19.01 0.92 10.97
N ARG A 344 -19.93 0.08 10.49
CA ARG A 344 -20.16 -1.26 11.05
C ARG A 344 -18.92 -2.13 11.02
N TYR A 345 -18.18 -2.09 9.91
CA TYR A 345 -16.92 -2.83 9.79
C TYR A 345 -15.87 -2.37 10.81
N VAL A 346 -15.70 -1.05 10.96
CA VAL A 346 -14.77 -0.48 11.95
C VAL A 346 -15.15 -0.93 13.37
N ASP A 347 -16.44 -0.90 13.71
CA ASP A 347 -16.93 -1.32 15.04
C ASP A 347 -16.70 -2.82 15.28
N LEU A 348 -16.89 -3.67 14.27
CA LEU A 348 -16.63 -5.11 14.37
C LEU A 348 -15.12 -5.40 14.48
N MET A 349 -14.29 -4.67 13.76
CA MET A 349 -12.84 -4.78 13.88
C MET A 349 -12.36 -4.35 15.27
N GLU A 350 -12.89 -3.27 15.82
CA GLU A 350 -12.61 -2.85 17.19
C GLU A 350 -12.92 -3.95 18.19
N GLN A 351 -14.12 -4.52 18.13
CA GLN A 351 -14.52 -5.62 19.02
C GLN A 351 -13.63 -6.86 18.83
N SER A 352 -13.31 -7.20 17.58
CA SER A 352 -12.44 -8.33 17.26
C SER A 352 -11.03 -8.15 17.81
N ILE A 353 -10.44 -6.95 17.63
CA ILE A 353 -9.12 -6.63 18.14
C ILE A 353 -9.12 -6.65 19.67
N ALA A 354 -10.11 -6.03 20.31
CA ALA A 354 -10.24 -6.01 21.76
C ALA A 354 -10.33 -7.41 22.36
N GLN A 355 -11.15 -8.30 21.76
CA GLN A 355 -11.26 -9.71 22.19
C GLN A 355 -9.98 -10.50 21.91
N SER A 356 -9.28 -10.19 20.80
CA SER A 356 -8.01 -10.83 20.46
C SER A 356 -6.94 -10.50 21.52
N ILE A 357 -6.87 -9.25 21.96
CA ILE A 357 -5.97 -8.81 23.02
C ILE A 357 -6.25 -9.59 24.32
N GLU A 358 -7.50 -9.63 24.76
CA GLU A 358 -7.87 -10.32 26.01
C GLU A 358 -7.56 -11.82 25.96
N ARG A 359 -7.97 -12.50 24.89
CA ARG A 359 -7.73 -13.94 24.72
C ARG A 359 -6.25 -14.25 24.52
N GLY A 360 -5.54 -13.37 23.83
CA GLY A 360 -4.13 -13.51 23.55
C GLY A 360 -3.30 -13.43 24.83
N PHE A 361 -3.43 -12.34 25.59
CA PHE A 361 -2.68 -12.17 26.82
C PHE A 361 -3.03 -13.20 27.91
N ALA A 362 -4.26 -13.72 27.94
CA ALA A 362 -4.63 -14.81 28.85
C ALA A 362 -3.85 -16.12 28.59
N ARG A 363 -3.28 -16.29 27.41
CA ARG A 363 -2.54 -17.50 26.98
C ARG A 363 -1.12 -17.20 26.51
N GLU A 364 -0.66 -15.96 26.65
CA GLU A 364 0.64 -15.52 26.15
C GLU A 364 1.78 -16.24 26.86
N ARG A 365 2.72 -16.76 26.06
CA ARG A 365 3.89 -17.50 26.57
C ARG A 365 5.13 -16.64 26.72
N TRP A 366 5.09 -15.39 26.24
CA TRP A 366 6.18 -14.43 26.29
C TRP A 366 7.47 -14.95 25.62
N GLU A 367 7.30 -15.71 24.54
CA GLU A 367 8.43 -16.17 23.73
C GLU A 367 9.07 -14.97 23.03
N VAL A 368 10.41 -14.98 22.94
CA VAL A 368 11.17 -13.90 22.28
C VAL A 368 10.82 -13.85 20.80
N ARG A 369 10.24 -12.73 20.37
CA ARG A 369 9.97 -12.39 18.98
C ARG A 369 10.62 -11.05 18.66
N LYS A 370 10.71 -10.73 17.37
CA LYS A 370 11.47 -9.57 16.87
C LYS A 370 11.10 -8.25 17.54
N ASP A 371 9.80 -7.98 17.72
CA ASP A 371 9.30 -6.67 18.17
C ASP A 371 8.32 -6.76 19.36
N GLY A 372 8.29 -7.89 20.07
CA GLY A 372 7.37 -8.04 21.19
C GLY A 372 6.93 -9.48 21.43
N CYS A 373 5.64 -9.72 21.64
CA CYS A 373 5.03 -11.03 21.80
C CYS A 373 4.02 -11.33 20.70
N ALA A 374 3.54 -12.58 20.62
CA ALA A 374 2.59 -13.00 19.58
C ALA A 374 1.31 -12.15 19.58
N THR A 375 0.77 -11.85 20.76
CA THR A 375 -0.45 -11.06 20.92
C THR A 375 -0.26 -9.61 20.49
N SER A 376 0.86 -8.98 20.81
CA SER A 376 1.14 -7.60 20.40
C SER A 376 1.34 -7.49 18.89
N GLU A 377 2.07 -8.43 18.28
CA GLU A 377 2.27 -8.48 16.83
C GLU A 377 0.95 -8.63 16.07
N ASP A 378 0.07 -9.57 16.52
CA ASP A 378 -1.26 -9.75 15.93
C ASP A 378 -2.13 -8.49 16.05
N THR A 379 -2.07 -7.83 17.21
CA THR A 379 -2.79 -6.57 17.46
C THR A 379 -2.34 -5.48 16.50
N TYR A 380 -1.03 -5.27 16.38
CA TYR A 380 -0.47 -4.22 15.52
C TYR A 380 -0.70 -4.52 14.05
N TRP A 381 -0.61 -5.77 13.63
CA TRP A 381 -0.94 -6.18 12.27
C TRP A 381 -2.40 -5.85 11.92
N LYS A 382 -3.34 -6.14 12.83
CA LYS A 382 -4.77 -5.82 12.64
C LYS A 382 -5.03 -4.32 12.60
N LEU A 383 -4.34 -3.53 13.43
CA LEU A 383 -4.43 -2.07 13.39
C LEU A 383 -3.89 -1.50 12.08
N ASP A 384 -2.74 -2.00 11.59
CA ASP A 384 -2.18 -1.60 10.31
C ASP A 384 -3.11 -1.98 9.15
N ALA A 385 -3.69 -3.19 9.18
CA ALA A 385 -4.64 -3.65 8.18
C ALA A 385 -5.90 -2.77 8.14
N LEU A 386 -6.44 -2.41 9.30
CA LEU A 386 -7.60 -1.50 9.38
C LEU A 386 -7.26 -0.09 8.91
N GLN A 387 -6.08 0.43 9.24
CA GLN A 387 -5.63 1.74 8.76
C GLN A 387 -5.46 1.76 7.24
N ASN A 388 -4.85 0.71 6.68
CA ASN A 388 -4.71 0.59 5.23
C ASN A 388 -6.09 0.49 4.57
N PHE A 389 -6.99 -0.33 5.11
CA PHE A 389 -8.36 -0.40 4.62
C PHE A 389 -9.05 0.96 4.57
N ILE A 390 -8.97 1.77 5.65
CA ILE A 390 -9.57 3.12 5.68
C ILE A 390 -8.92 4.05 4.65
N ASN A 391 -7.61 3.96 4.46
CA ASN A 391 -6.90 4.77 3.46
C ASN A 391 -7.26 4.34 2.03
N ASP A 392 -7.33 3.03 1.77
CA ASP A 392 -7.62 2.46 0.46
C ASP A 392 -9.07 2.68 0.02
N LEU A 393 -9.99 2.97 0.95
CA LEU A 393 -11.36 3.38 0.62
C LEU A 393 -11.41 4.67 -0.20
N ASN A 394 -10.39 5.54 -0.10
CA ASN A 394 -10.32 6.82 -0.80
C ASN A 394 -11.64 7.59 -0.74
N TRP A 395 -12.19 7.74 0.47
CA TRP A 395 -13.54 8.25 0.68
C TRP A 395 -13.70 9.67 0.14
N PRO A 396 -14.69 9.94 -0.71
CA PRO A 396 -14.78 11.20 -1.45
C PRO A 396 -15.23 12.39 -0.61
N GLU A 397 -15.99 12.17 0.47
CA GLU A 397 -16.46 13.22 1.38
C GLU A 397 -15.39 13.51 2.43
N GLU A 398 -14.85 14.72 2.43
CA GLU A 398 -13.75 15.11 3.32
C GLU A 398 -14.12 15.02 4.81
N GLU A 399 -15.36 15.35 5.16
CA GLU A 399 -15.82 15.31 6.55
C GLU A 399 -15.90 13.87 7.08
N PHE A 400 -16.47 12.96 6.30
CA PHE A 400 -16.54 11.56 6.70
C PHE A 400 -15.15 10.89 6.68
N SER A 401 -14.30 11.26 5.74
CA SER A 401 -12.90 10.81 5.72
C SER A 401 -12.15 11.25 6.99
N LYS A 402 -12.28 12.51 7.40
CA LYS A 402 -11.75 13.01 8.67
C LYS A 402 -12.32 12.28 9.88
N TYR A 403 -13.63 12.03 9.87
CA TYR A 403 -14.28 11.24 10.92
C TYR A 403 -13.67 9.85 11.04
N LEU A 404 -13.49 9.13 9.94
CA LEU A 404 -12.87 7.80 9.93
C LEU A 404 -11.42 7.84 10.44
N GLN A 405 -10.63 8.85 10.05
CA GLN A 405 -9.27 9.01 10.53
C GLN A 405 -9.21 9.29 12.04
N ILE A 406 -10.09 10.14 12.55
CA ILE A 406 -10.18 10.41 14.00
C ILE A 406 -10.62 9.14 14.74
N ARG A 407 -11.64 8.45 14.23
CA ARG A 407 -12.13 7.19 14.81
C ARG A 407 -11.02 6.13 14.84
N MET A 408 -10.24 6.00 13.77
CA MET A 408 -9.10 5.10 13.70
C MET A 408 -8.03 5.44 14.75
N LYS A 409 -7.70 6.72 14.90
CA LYS A 409 -6.72 7.16 15.91
C LYS A 409 -7.20 6.86 17.33
N THR A 410 -8.47 7.12 17.62
CA THR A 410 -9.06 6.82 18.93
C THR A 410 -9.02 5.33 19.21
N LEU A 411 -9.48 4.51 18.27
CA LEU A 411 -9.45 3.05 18.36
C LEU A 411 -8.03 2.53 18.56
N ALA A 412 -7.08 3.01 17.76
CA ALA A 412 -5.69 2.61 17.90
C ALA A 412 -5.10 2.98 19.27
N SER A 413 -5.42 4.19 19.77
CA SER A 413 -5.02 4.64 21.12
C SER A 413 -5.57 3.72 22.20
N GLU A 414 -6.85 3.39 22.13
CA GLU A 414 -7.51 2.49 23.09
C GLU A 414 -6.91 1.07 23.05
N MET A 415 -6.68 0.52 21.86
CA MET A 415 -6.12 -0.83 21.69
C MET A 415 -4.66 -0.90 22.15
N ILE A 416 -3.85 0.12 21.82
CA ILE A 416 -2.47 0.22 22.29
C ILE A 416 -2.43 0.35 23.81
N SER A 417 -3.26 1.21 24.40
CA SER A 417 -3.36 1.36 25.86
C SER A 417 -3.80 0.06 26.53
N LYS A 418 -4.78 -0.64 25.96
CA LYS A 418 -5.25 -1.93 26.45
C LYS A 418 -4.13 -2.99 26.41
N CYS A 419 -3.41 -3.08 25.28
CA CYS A 419 -2.27 -3.97 25.11
C CYS A 419 -1.17 -3.68 26.15
N THR A 420 -0.83 -2.40 26.35
CA THR A 420 0.17 -1.96 27.31
C THR A 420 -0.25 -2.25 28.74
N ASN A 421 -1.52 -2.00 29.09
CA ASN A 421 -2.05 -2.27 30.43
C ASN A 421 -2.05 -3.77 30.76
N CYS A 422 -2.43 -4.63 29.81
CA CYS A 422 -2.34 -6.08 29.98
C CYS A 422 -0.89 -6.53 30.17
N THR A 423 0.03 -5.99 29.39
CA THR A 423 1.48 -6.27 29.50
C THR A 423 2.00 -5.82 30.88
N TYR A 424 1.62 -4.64 31.31
CA TYR A 424 1.99 -4.09 32.61
C TYR A 424 1.48 -4.95 33.78
N GLN A 425 0.23 -5.41 33.74
CA GLN A 425 -0.32 -6.32 34.77
C GLN A 425 0.44 -7.65 34.81
N CYS A 426 0.79 -8.19 33.64
CA CYS A 426 1.63 -9.38 33.55
C CYS A 426 3.01 -9.12 34.13
N PHE A 427 3.65 -8.00 33.76
CA PHE A 427 4.95 -7.58 34.33
C PHE A 427 4.93 -7.52 35.86
N ASP A 428 3.96 -6.83 36.46
CA ASP A 428 3.83 -6.76 37.90
C ASP A 428 3.64 -8.14 38.54
N SER A 429 2.87 -9.02 37.93
CA SER A 429 2.66 -10.39 38.39
C SER A 429 3.95 -11.21 38.34
N TYR A 430 4.75 -11.05 37.27
CA TYR A 430 6.06 -11.71 37.15
C TYR A 430 7.06 -11.17 38.20
N MET A 431 7.12 -9.85 38.36
CA MET A 431 7.99 -9.23 39.37
C MET A 431 7.64 -9.61 40.78
N GLN A 432 6.35 -9.75 41.10
CA GLN A 432 5.90 -10.25 42.42
C GLN A 432 6.30 -11.71 42.67
N ARG A 433 6.22 -12.54 41.62
CA ARG A 433 6.67 -13.96 41.72
C ARG A 433 8.18 -14.05 41.84
N ALA A 434 8.93 -13.29 41.06
CA ALA A 434 10.38 -13.26 41.14
C ALA A 434 10.90 -12.83 42.50
N ARG A 435 10.24 -11.87 43.18
CA ARG A 435 10.59 -11.48 44.58
C ARG A 435 10.41 -12.57 45.61
N LYS A 436 9.53 -13.55 45.35
CA LYS A 436 9.30 -14.68 46.27
C LYS A 436 10.24 -15.86 45.98
N SER A 437 10.95 -15.82 44.87
CA SER A 437 11.90 -16.85 44.48
C SER A 437 13.25 -16.60 45.14
N THR A 438 13.93 -17.68 45.51
CA THR A 438 15.34 -17.63 45.89
C THR A 438 16.28 -17.54 44.72
N ASP A 439 15.74 -17.69 43.52
CA ASP A 439 16.44 -17.55 42.23
C ASP A 439 16.33 -16.12 41.74
N TYR A 440 17.42 -15.39 41.79
CA TYR A 440 17.46 -13.96 41.50
C TYR A 440 17.70 -13.65 39.99
N VAL A 441 17.35 -14.58 39.09
CA VAL A 441 17.51 -14.37 37.65
C VAL A 441 16.33 -13.58 37.14
N LEU A 442 16.60 -12.55 36.37
CA LEU A 442 15.56 -11.81 35.66
C LEU A 442 14.89 -12.73 34.62
N PRO A 443 13.56 -12.96 34.70
CA PRO A 443 12.89 -13.82 33.73
C PRO A 443 13.00 -13.23 32.29
N SER A 444 13.24 -14.09 31.31
CA SER A 444 13.30 -13.68 29.89
C SER A 444 11.99 -13.05 29.42
N GLU A 445 10.88 -13.49 29.97
CA GLU A 445 9.54 -12.99 29.73
C GLU A 445 9.41 -11.50 30.08
N VAL A 446 10.07 -11.04 31.10
CA VAL A 446 10.10 -9.61 31.48
C VAL A 446 10.76 -8.77 30.41
N CYS A 447 11.83 -9.27 29.79
CA CYS A 447 12.49 -8.58 28.67
C CYS A 447 11.57 -8.46 27.45
N VAL A 448 10.79 -9.50 27.16
CA VAL A 448 9.78 -9.47 26.09
C VAL A 448 8.68 -8.46 26.39
N MET A 449 8.21 -8.39 27.65
CA MET A 449 7.21 -7.40 28.07
C MET A 449 7.69 -5.97 27.88
N ILE A 450 8.95 -5.70 28.13
CA ILE A 450 9.57 -4.39 27.89
C ILE A 450 9.53 -4.07 26.39
N ASN A 451 9.87 -5.02 25.52
CA ASN A 451 9.82 -4.82 24.08
C ASN A 451 8.40 -4.54 23.57
N VAL A 452 7.37 -5.18 24.16
CA VAL A 452 5.97 -4.87 23.85
C VAL A 452 5.64 -3.41 24.14
N ILE A 453 6.12 -2.85 25.26
CA ILE A 453 5.89 -1.45 25.61
C ILE A 453 6.63 -0.52 24.63
N PHE A 454 7.86 -0.85 24.23
CA PHE A 454 8.60 -0.09 23.22
C PHE A 454 7.94 -0.13 21.84
N SER A 455 7.48 -1.30 21.40
CA SER A 455 6.76 -1.40 20.15
C SER A 455 5.42 -0.67 20.19
N SER A 456 4.72 -0.65 21.34
CA SER A 456 3.55 0.19 21.58
C SER A 456 3.86 1.68 21.39
N LYS A 457 4.96 2.17 21.99
CA LYS A 457 5.43 3.56 21.83
C LYS A 457 5.75 3.89 20.38
N SER A 458 6.49 3.00 19.70
CA SER A 458 6.82 3.18 18.29
C SER A 458 5.56 3.25 17.41
N ARG A 459 4.56 2.40 17.68
CA ARG A 459 3.28 2.41 16.97
C ARG A 459 2.46 3.67 17.24
N ALA A 460 2.38 4.11 18.49
CA ALA A 460 1.70 5.35 18.85
C ALA A 460 2.33 6.55 18.11
N ALA A 461 3.66 6.63 18.06
CA ALA A 461 4.38 7.66 17.32
C ALA A 461 4.09 7.60 15.82
N LYS A 462 4.09 6.40 15.20
CA LYS A 462 3.78 6.21 13.77
C LYS A 462 2.37 6.68 13.42
N MET A 463 1.42 6.50 14.32
CA MET A 463 0.02 6.90 14.13
C MET A 463 -0.26 8.35 14.60
N ALA A 464 0.75 9.08 15.06
CA ALA A 464 0.62 10.41 15.65
C ALA A 464 -0.41 10.45 16.81
N ILE A 465 -0.31 9.45 17.69
CA ILE A 465 -1.10 9.34 18.93
C ILE A 465 -0.23 9.85 20.07
N ASP A 466 -0.86 10.49 21.05
CA ASP A 466 -0.15 10.93 22.26
C ASP A 466 0.40 9.70 23.03
N SER A 467 1.70 9.73 23.30
CA SER A 467 2.42 8.65 23.99
C SER A 467 2.75 8.97 25.44
N GLY A 468 2.15 10.01 26.03
CA GLY A 468 2.46 10.45 27.40
C GLY A 468 2.25 9.36 28.45
N GLU A 469 1.16 8.60 28.36
CA GLU A 469 0.89 7.45 29.23
C GLU A 469 1.93 6.33 29.06
N LEU A 470 2.37 6.05 27.83
CA LEU A 470 3.36 5.02 27.54
C LEU A 470 4.74 5.37 28.11
N LEU A 471 5.09 6.65 28.09
CA LEU A 471 6.34 7.13 28.73
C LEU A 471 6.30 6.93 30.23
N SER A 472 5.17 7.23 30.88
CA SER A 472 5.01 7.02 32.33
C SER A 472 5.09 5.54 32.73
N VAL A 473 4.56 4.63 31.87
CA VAL A 473 4.70 3.18 32.08
C VAL A 473 6.14 2.72 31.92
N LEU A 474 6.89 3.24 30.94
CA LEU A 474 8.31 2.92 30.78
C LEU A 474 9.15 3.41 31.95
N GLU A 475 8.89 4.61 32.47
CA GLU A 475 9.54 5.14 33.66
C GLU A 475 9.22 4.29 34.90
N TYR A 476 7.96 3.88 35.04
CA TYR A 476 7.57 2.98 36.11
C TYR A 476 8.29 1.64 36.01
N VAL A 477 8.31 0.98 34.85
CA VAL A 477 9.01 -0.27 34.62
C VAL A 477 10.50 -0.12 34.94
N LEU A 478 11.13 0.97 34.50
CA LEU A 478 12.50 1.31 34.79
C LEU A 478 12.71 1.40 36.32
N SER A 479 11.86 2.15 37.01
CA SER A 479 11.93 2.32 38.47
C SER A 479 11.71 1.02 39.24
N ARG A 480 10.88 0.13 38.73
CA ARG A 480 10.62 -1.18 39.35
C ARG A 480 11.78 -2.15 39.16
N LEU A 481 12.39 -2.15 37.97
CA LEU A 481 13.59 -2.96 37.71
C LEU A 481 14.82 -2.40 38.39
N ALA A 482 14.98 -1.09 38.48
CA ALA A 482 16.04 -0.48 39.24
C ALA A 482 15.98 -0.89 40.72
N ARG A 483 14.79 -0.98 41.32
CA ARG A 483 14.57 -1.49 42.69
C ARG A 483 14.63 -3.01 42.80
N TYR A 484 14.62 -3.74 41.68
CA TYR A 484 14.78 -5.20 41.73
C TYR A 484 16.09 -5.60 42.37
N ASP A 485 17.12 -4.76 42.26
CA ASP A 485 18.41 -4.93 42.89
C ASP A 485 18.36 -4.78 44.42
N GLU A 486 17.39 -4.09 45.03
CA GLU A 486 17.23 -3.99 46.49
C GLU A 486 16.89 -5.32 47.15
N GLY A 487 16.36 -6.31 46.44
CA GLY A 487 16.11 -7.68 46.91
C GLY A 487 17.24 -8.67 46.65
N ASN A 488 18.33 -8.21 46.10
CA ASN A 488 19.47 -8.96 45.60
C ASN A 488 20.34 -9.59 46.73
N PRO A 489 21.10 -10.68 46.43
CA PRO A 489 22.02 -11.33 47.39
C PRO A 489 22.97 -10.39 48.10
N ILE A 490 23.39 -9.27 47.49
CA ILE A 490 24.22 -8.31 48.23
C ILE A 490 23.42 -7.69 49.37
N GLY A 491 22.22 -7.20 49.11
CA GLY A 491 21.34 -6.69 50.17
C GLY A 491 21.05 -7.75 51.20
N ALA A 492 20.81 -8.99 50.78
CA ALA A 492 20.63 -10.12 51.67
C ALA A 492 21.91 -10.51 52.40
N ILE A 493 23.07 -10.54 51.73
CA ILE A 493 24.37 -10.82 52.36
C ILE A 493 24.77 -9.67 53.28
N LEU A 494 24.55 -8.44 52.89
CA LEU A 494 24.85 -7.25 53.69
C LEU A 494 23.84 -7.07 54.84
N SER A 495 22.56 -7.45 54.69
CA SER A 495 21.53 -7.35 55.71
C SER A 495 21.54 -8.52 56.71
N ILE A 496 22.04 -9.69 56.32
CA ILE A 496 22.21 -10.87 57.21
C ILE A 496 23.49 -10.78 58.05
N ALA A 497 24.30 -9.74 57.87
CA ALA A 497 25.56 -9.55 58.62
C ALA A 497 25.39 -8.72 59.93
N PRO A 498 24.62 -9.18 60.95
CA PRO A 498 24.55 -8.46 62.20
C PRO A 498 25.68 -8.79 63.17
N LYS A 499 26.51 -9.74 62.90
CA LYS A 499 27.74 -10.00 63.75
C LYS A 499 28.76 -10.77 62.91
N PRO A 500 30.05 -10.40 62.95
CA PRO A 500 31.13 -11.06 62.21
C PRO A 500 31.25 -12.57 62.50
N THR A 501 30.84 -12.99 63.65
CA THR A 501 30.90 -14.40 64.12
C THR A 501 29.90 -15.33 63.43
N THR A 502 28.77 -14.86 62.95
CA THR A 502 27.72 -15.71 62.38
C THR A 502 28.00 -16.05 60.88
N ILE A 503 28.55 -15.14 60.15
CA ILE A 503 28.97 -15.38 58.76
C ILE A 503 30.19 -16.28 58.72
N PHE A 504 31.15 -16.05 59.63
CA PHE A 504 32.36 -16.88 59.73
C PHE A 504 32.02 -18.32 60.12
N ASN A 505 31.07 -18.53 61.05
CA ASN A 505 30.63 -19.86 61.44
C ASN A 505 29.79 -20.57 60.37
N LYS A 506 28.97 -19.86 59.63
CA LYS A 506 28.27 -20.40 58.43
C LYS A 506 29.22 -20.77 57.32
N MET A 507 30.24 -19.92 57.06
CA MET A 507 31.29 -20.22 56.06
C MET A 507 32.18 -21.39 56.53
N LYS A 508 32.52 -21.50 57.80
CA LYS A 508 33.30 -22.62 58.32
C LYS A 508 32.57 -23.94 58.21
N ASN A 509 31.25 -23.93 58.37
CA ASN A 509 30.42 -25.15 58.24
C ASN A 509 30.26 -25.59 56.78
N ILE A 510 30.37 -24.68 55.81
CA ILE A 510 30.32 -25.01 54.38
C ILE A 510 31.70 -25.49 53.85
N VAL A 511 32.78 -25.00 54.46
CA VAL A 511 34.16 -25.44 54.12
C VAL A 511 34.58 -26.72 54.85
N GLY A 512 33.87 -27.10 55.96
CA GLY A 512 34.19 -28.30 56.82
C GLY A 512 33.59 -29.61 56.30
N ASP A 513 32.72 -29.62 55.29
CA ASP A 513 31.96 -30.82 54.89
C ASP A 513 32.42 -31.49 53.59
N HIS A 514 33.70 -31.35 53.25
CA HIS A 514 34.30 -32.06 52.13
C HIS A 514 35.16 -33.24 52.55
N GLY A 515 34.70 -33.99 53.54
CA GLY A 515 35.28 -35.29 53.94
C GLY A 515 34.19 -36.36 54.01
N ASN A 516 34.12 -37.23 53.02
CA ASN A 516 33.30 -38.44 52.89
C ASN A 516 31.95 -38.29 52.17
N LEU A 517 31.97 -38.63 50.90
CA LEU A 517 30.82 -39.19 50.21
C LEU A 517 31.27 -40.36 49.33
N THR A 518 31.09 -41.56 49.88
CA THR A 518 30.98 -42.79 49.09
C THR A 518 29.52 -43.02 48.72
N SER A 519 29.35 -43.19 47.42
CA SER A 519 28.31 -43.96 46.70
C SER A 519 26.93 -44.20 47.29
N SER A 520 25.89 -43.72 46.61
CA SER A 520 24.78 -44.59 46.17
C SER A 520 23.91 -43.89 45.12
N SER A 521 23.55 -44.69 44.14
CA SER A 521 22.77 -44.46 42.94
C SER A 521 21.30 -44.11 43.19
N ALA A 522 20.72 -43.19 42.45
CA ALA A 522 19.39 -43.34 41.83
C ALA A 522 19.06 -42.17 40.85
N SER A 523 18.78 -42.54 39.66
CA SER A 523 18.00 -42.02 38.51
C SER A 523 17.36 -40.65 38.55
N SER A 524 17.78 -39.83 37.58
CA SER A 524 17.16 -38.84 36.63
C SER A 524 15.85 -38.12 36.91
N PRO A 525 15.68 -36.88 36.42
CA PRO A 525 15.66 -36.56 35.00
C PRO A 525 16.52 -35.33 34.56
N GLN A 526 16.78 -35.29 33.32
CA GLN A 526 17.70 -34.41 32.61
C GLN A 526 17.28 -32.93 32.64
N ASN A 527 18.20 -32.06 33.00
CA ASN A 527 18.23 -30.64 32.70
C ASN A 527 19.51 -30.30 31.90
N PRO A 528 19.48 -29.30 31.04
CA PRO A 528 20.53 -29.09 30.04
C PRO A 528 21.83 -28.62 30.69
N LYS A 529 22.90 -29.20 30.18
CA LYS A 529 24.29 -29.00 30.62
C LYS A 529 24.72 -27.55 30.50
N LEU A 530 24.90 -26.88 31.62
CA LEU A 530 25.83 -25.78 31.76
C LEU A 530 27.23 -26.35 31.87
N ILE A 531 28.10 -25.97 30.95
CA ILE A 531 29.52 -26.33 30.97
C ILE A 531 30.18 -25.58 32.14
N ALA A 532 30.38 -26.28 33.23
CA ALA A 532 31.16 -25.79 34.37
C ALA A 532 32.62 -26.15 34.12
N SER A 533 33.44 -25.14 33.74
CA SER A 533 34.88 -25.21 33.94
C SER A 533 35.20 -24.91 35.40
N GLN A 534 35.86 -25.85 36.07
CA GLN A 534 36.28 -25.74 37.45
C GLN A 534 37.23 -24.56 37.69
N PRO A 535 37.07 -23.78 38.77
CA PRO A 535 38.11 -22.91 39.29
C PRO A 535 38.67 -23.43 40.60
N GLN A 536 39.99 -23.40 40.68
CA GLN A 536 40.73 -23.59 41.92
C GLN A 536 40.57 -22.38 42.87
N ASN A 537 40.19 -22.66 44.06
CA ASN A 537 40.36 -21.98 45.34
C ASN A 537 40.44 -20.46 45.49
N SER A 538 39.59 -19.99 46.40
CA SER A 538 39.51 -18.70 47.10
C SER A 538 38.81 -17.53 46.35
N GLY A 539 37.53 -17.40 46.53
CA GLY A 539 36.73 -16.28 46.02
C GLY A 539 35.27 -16.62 45.69
N HIS A 540 34.77 -17.73 46.19
CA HIS A 540 33.52 -18.35 45.71
C HIS A 540 32.25 -17.45 45.81
N TYR A 541 32.15 -16.54 46.78
CA TYR A 541 30.91 -15.77 46.99
C TYR A 541 30.82 -14.48 46.22
N GLY A 542 31.91 -13.75 46.01
CA GLY A 542 31.93 -12.60 45.11
C GLY A 542 31.73 -13.00 43.66
N HIS A 543 32.18 -14.21 43.30
CA HIS A 543 32.10 -14.74 41.96
C HIS A 543 30.66 -15.11 41.54
N SER A 544 29.84 -15.63 42.43
CA SER A 544 28.46 -15.98 42.10
C SER A 544 27.57 -14.75 41.87
N TYR A 545 27.75 -13.67 42.64
CA TYR A 545 27.03 -12.43 42.43
C TYR A 545 27.38 -11.75 41.11
N VAL A 546 28.65 -11.66 40.78
CA VAL A 546 29.13 -11.06 39.54
C VAL A 546 28.66 -11.89 38.34
N THR A 547 28.63 -13.21 38.46
CA THR A 547 28.10 -14.09 37.42
C THR A 547 26.60 -13.86 37.22
N PHE A 548 25.86 -13.67 38.32
CA PHE A 548 24.43 -13.36 38.28
C PHE A 548 24.16 -12.02 37.56
N MET A 549 24.84 -10.95 37.96
CA MET A 549 24.66 -9.63 37.33
C MET A 549 25.01 -9.67 35.85
N ARG A 550 26.07 -10.38 35.47
CA ARG A 550 26.46 -10.57 34.09
C ARG A 550 25.41 -11.31 33.29
N ILE A 551 24.81 -12.36 33.80
CA ILE A 551 23.74 -13.10 33.13
C ILE A 551 22.54 -12.18 32.88
N CYS A 552 22.12 -11.38 33.88
CA CYS A 552 21.01 -10.46 33.74
C CYS A 552 21.29 -9.35 32.71
N THR A 553 22.49 -8.77 32.73
CA THR A 553 22.88 -7.74 31.79
C THR A 553 22.98 -8.26 30.34
N GLU A 554 23.60 -9.43 30.15
CA GLU A 554 23.67 -10.11 28.87
C GLU A 554 22.26 -10.44 28.32
N GLN A 555 21.36 -10.93 29.15
CA GLN A 555 20.00 -11.27 28.77
C GLN A 555 19.19 -10.02 28.36
N LEU A 556 19.31 -8.93 29.09
CA LEU A 556 18.67 -7.67 28.73
C LEU A 556 19.17 -7.16 27.39
N ARG A 557 20.49 -7.16 27.15
CA ARG A 557 21.06 -6.72 25.87
C ARG A 557 20.72 -7.61 24.69
N GLN A 558 20.54 -8.90 24.92
CA GLN A 558 20.16 -9.83 23.85
C GLN A 558 18.69 -9.70 23.43
N VAL A 559 17.81 -9.33 24.36
CA VAL A 559 16.36 -9.39 24.14
C VAL A 559 15.72 -8.01 24.02
N VAL A 560 16.13 -7.02 24.84
CA VAL A 560 15.54 -5.68 24.82
C VAL A 560 16.11 -4.84 23.67
N VAL A 561 15.24 -4.18 22.92
CA VAL A 561 15.61 -3.50 21.67
C VAL A 561 16.15 -2.08 21.89
N ASP A 562 15.77 -1.39 22.97
CA ASP A 562 16.14 0.01 23.22
C ASP A 562 17.41 0.11 24.07
N GLU A 563 18.53 0.42 23.41
CA GLU A 563 19.83 0.54 24.07
C GLU A 563 19.93 1.71 25.06
N LEU A 564 19.26 2.83 24.78
CA LEU A 564 19.29 3.99 25.67
C LEU A 564 18.61 3.67 27.00
N TRP A 565 17.49 2.99 26.94
CA TRP A 565 16.76 2.55 28.12
C TRP A 565 17.53 1.50 28.91
N ILE A 566 18.19 0.55 28.23
CA ILE A 566 19.06 -0.46 28.88
C ILE A 566 20.20 0.23 29.62
N ASN A 567 20.86 1.19 28.98
CA ASN A 567 21.96 1.94 29.60
C ASN A 567 21.47 2.71 30.82
N ALA A 568 20.30 3.37 30.76
CA ALA A 568 19.71 4.04 31.91
C ALA A 568 19.41 3.04 33.05
N LEU A 569 18.95 1.82 32.75
CA LEU A 569 18.73 0.78 33.74
C LEU A 569 20.06 0.34 34.41
N PHE A 570 21.11 0.17 33.64
CA PHE A 570 22.44 -0.21 34.15
C PHE A 570 23.06 0.89 35.00
N GLU A 571 22.88 2.16 34.62
CA GLU A 571 23.28 3.29 35.46
C GLU A 571 22.56 3.27 36.82
N HIS A 572 21.25 3.01 36.85
CA HIS A 572 20.48 2.89 38.07
C HIS A 572 20.92 1.70 38.92
N TRP A 573 21.23 0.55 38.29
CA TRP A 573 21.76 -0.62 39.01
C TRP A 573 23.12 -0.34 39.62
N TYR A 574 24.03 0.25 38.87
CA TYR A 574 25.33 0.68 39.33
C TYR A 574 25.23 1.63 40.54
N GLU A 575 24.40 2.66 40.40
CA GLU A 575 24.18 3.62 41.49
C GLU A 575 23.57 2.98 42.73
N GLY A 576 22.59 2.08 42.56
CA GLY A 576 21.98 1.32 43.63
C GLY A 576 22.99 0.44 44.39
N GLN A 577 23.84 -0.28 43.64
CA GLN A 577 24.90 -1.11 44.22
C GLN A 577 25.94 -0.28 44.99
N MET A 578 26.39 0.83 44.41
CA MET A 578 27.32 1.72 45.08
C MET A 578 26.70 2.36 46.31
N LYS A 579 25.41 2.68 46.26
CA LYS A 579 24.67 3.16 47.44
C LYS A 579 24.66 2.11 48.59
N MET A 580 24.27 0.88 48.28
CA MET A 580 24.23 -0.18 49.28
C MET A 580 25.58 -0.46 49.91
N LEU A 581 26.65 -0.51 49.11
CA LEU A 581 28.01 -0.70 49.60
C LEU A 581 28.48 0.48 50.45
N ASN A 582 28.18 1.69 50.04
CA ASN A 582 28.53 2.88 50.83
C ASN A 582 27.77 2.95 52.16
N ASP A 583 26.48 2.66 52.15
CA ASP A 583 25.64 2.67 53.35
C ASP A 583 26.12 1.58 54.34
N TRP A 584 26.42 0.38 53.82
CA TRP A 584 26.99 -0.71 54.64
C TRP A 584 28.35 -0.34 55.25
N LEU A 585 29.23 0.28 54.52
CA LEU A 585 30.53 0.77 55.00
C LEU A 585 30.35 1.92 56.02
N THR A 586 29.37 2.79 55.79
CA THR A 586 29.06 3.94 56.65
C THR A 586 28.53 3.49 58.03
N GLU A 587 27.64 2.49 58.06
CA GLU A 587 27.14 1.87 59.31
C GLU A 587 28.27 1.25 60.15
N ARG A 588 29.42 0.93 59.50
CA ARG A 588 30.58 0.26 60.17
C ARG A 588 31.81 1.16 60.29
N LEU A 589 31.58 2.47 60.33
CA LEU A 589 32.67 3.46 60.39
C LEU A 589 33.61 3.25 61.61
N GLN A 590 33.10 2.70 62.72
CA GLN A 590 33.87 2.44 63.94
C GLN A 590 34.41 1.01 64.06
N GLN A 591 34.19 0.18 63.05
CA GLN A 591 34.62 -1.23 63.05
C GLN A 591 35.75 -1.41 61.99
N SER A 592 36.84 -2.03 62.37
CA SER A 592 37.88 -2.44 61.44
C SER A 592 37.42 -3.66 60.63
N LEU A 593 37.66 -3.63 59.33
CA LEU A 593 37.38 -4.75 58.42
C LEU A 593 38.48 -5.80 58.50
N SER A 594 38.08 -7.06 58.48
CA SER A 594 39.06 -8.15 58.37
C SER A 594 39.69 -8.19 56.99
N GLN A 595 40.91 -8.69 56.87
CA GLN A 595 41.61 -8.84 55.59
C GLN A 595 40.78 -9.57 54.54
N TYR A 596 40.03 -10.58 54.95
CA TYR A 596 39.13 -11.31 54.06
C TYR A 596 37.96 -10.42 53.53
N GLN A 597 37.33 -9.64 54.44
CA GLN A 597 36.26 -8.71 54.04
C GLN A 597 36.77 -7.64 53.10
N LEU A 598 37.96 -7.09 53.35
CA LEU A 598 38.61 -6.12 52.50
C LEU A 598 38.88 -6.67 51.10
N THR A 599 39.47 -7.87 51.02
CA THR A 599 39.75 -8.51 49.72
C THR A 599 38.48 -8.78 48.94
N CYS A 600 37.43 -9.28 49.60
CA CYS A 600 36.13 -9.51 48.95
C CYS A 600 35.48 -8.20 48.46
N LEU A 601 35.43 -7.17 49.28
CA LEU A 601 34.83 -5.88 48.95
C LEU A 601 35.61 -5.17 47.85
N SER A 602 36.93 -5.12 47.91
CA SER A 602 37.79 -4.54 46.89
C SER A 602 37.60 -5.24 45.53
N PHE A 603 37.53 -6.59 45.56
CA PHE A 603 37.22 -7.35 44.36
C PHE A 603 35.85 -7.04 43.81
N MET A 604 34.81 -7.02 44.64
CA MET A 604 33.44 -6.71 44.22
C MET A 604 33.32 -5.31 43.62
N VAL A 605 33.87 -4.29 44.30
CA VAL A 605 33.80 -2.90 43.80
C VAL A 605 34.50 -2.75 42.46
N LYS A 606 35.72 -3.32 42.32
CA LYS A 606 36.44 -3.28 41.03
C LYS A 606 35.70 -4.03 39.94
N LYS A 607 35.10 -5.15 40.26
CA LYS A 607 34.38 -5.97 39.30
C LYS A 607 33.07 -5.30 38.85
N ILE A 608 32.27 -4.78 39.78
CA ILE A 608 31.06 -4.03 39.48
C ILE A 608 31.38 -2.83 38.58
N TYR A 609 32.45 -2.09 38.92
CA TYR A 609 32.92 -0.96 38.07
C TYR A 609 33.27 -1.43 36.66
N SER A 610 34.12 -2.45 36.54
CA SER A 610 34.56 -2.95 35.24
C SER A 610 33.43 -3.54 34.39
N ASP A 611 32.51 -4.26 35.03
CA ASP A 611 31.36 -4.83 34.29
C ASP A 611 30.38 -3.75 33.85
N SER A 612 30.15 -2.70 34.66
CA SER A 612 29.31 -1.56 34.29
C SER A 612 29.95 -0.72 33.19
N GLU A 613 31.27 -0.51 33.20
CA GLU A 613 32.05 0.13 32.16
C GLU A 613 31.90 -0.64 30.82
N LEU A 614 32.04 -1.98 30.85
CA LEU A 614 31.84 -2.83 29.69
C LEU A 614 30.39 -2.80 29.16
N GLN A 615 29.45 -2.48 30.00
CA GLN A 615 28.04 -2.34 29.63
C GLN A 615 27.69 -0.93 29.15
N GLY A 616 28.65 0.00 29.07
CA GLY A 616 28.46 1.33 28.50
C GLY A 616 27.87 2.34 29.46
N VAL A 617 28.00 2.12 30.78
CA VAL A 617 27.69 3.13 31.77
C VAL A 617 28.71 4.27 31.68
N ASP A 618 28.21 5.51 31.71
CA ASP A 618 29.01 6.70 31.48
C ASP A 618 30.10 6.90 32.54
N ASP A 619 31.31 7.32 32.14
CA ASP A 619 32.45 7.53 33.02
C ASP A 619 32.16 8.49 34.18
N GLU A 620 31.34 9.52 33.96
CA GLU A 620 30.90 10.44 35.00
C GLU A 620 30.06 9.75 36.08
N ARG A 621 29.22 8.80 35.68
CA ARG A 621 28.39 7.98 36.60
C ARG A 621 29.21 6.93 37.33
N LEU A 622 30.15 6.29 36.62
CA LEU A 622 31.06 5.31 37.21
C LEU A 622 31.93 5.95 38.30
N ASN A 623 32.46 7.13 38.07
CA ASN A 623 33.30 7.86 39.02
C ASN A 623 32.51 8.69 40.04
N SER A 624 31.30 8.27 40.37
CA SER A 624 30.43 8.94 41.32
C SER A 624 31.10 9.20 42.68
N LYS A 625 30.62 10.20 43.44
CA LYS A 625 31.10 10.50 44.78
C LYS A 625 31.03 9.32 45.71
N ARG A 626 30.02 8.42 45.55
CA ARG A 626 29.88 7.20 46.34
C ARG A 626 31.00 6.21 46.04
N TYR A 627 31.29 5.97 44.76
CA TYR A 627 32.41 5.10 44.34
C TYR A 627 33.75 5.61 44.94
N GLN A 628 34.01 6.88 44.79
CA GLN A 628 35.24 7.51 45.35
C GLN A 628 35.29 7.36 46.89
N SER A 629 34.17 7.53 47.58
CA SER A 629 34.08 7.31 49.05
C SER A 629 34.39 5.88 49.44
N ILE A 630 33.80 4.90 48.75
CA ILE A 630 34.01 3.49 48.97
C ILE A 630 35.49 3.14 48.76
N THR A 631 36.03 3.52 47.58
CA THR A 631 37.42 3.21 47.23
C THR A 631 38.40 3.81 48.22
N ARG A 632 38.21 5.08 48.61
CA ARG A 632 39.04 5.74 49.64
C ARG A 632 38.95 4.99 50.97
N ARG A 633 37.75 4.57 51.40
CA ARG A 633 37.57 3.82 52.65
C ARG A 633 38.30 2.47 52.61
N LEU A 634 38.14 1.70 51.53
CA LEU A 634 38.82 0.42 51.35
C LEU A 634 40.34 0.58 51.33
N GLN A 635 40.89 1.60 50.71
CA GLN A 635 42.32 1.91 50.72
C GLN A 635 42.86 2.23 52.11
N ILE A 636 42.08 3.01 52.89
CA ILE A 636 42.45 3.32 54.29
C ILE A 636 42.46 2.07 55.15
N GLU A 637 41.46 1.18 55.00
CA GLU A 637 41.39 -0.06 55.73
C GLU A 637 42.48 -1.07 55.30
N GLU A 638 42.83 -1.16 54.03
CA GLU A 638 43.94 -1.96 53.51
C GLU A 638 45.26 -1.47 54.10
N ALA A 639 45.48 -0.17 54.15
CA ALA A 639 46.67 0.41 54.77
C ALA A 639 46.70 0.14 56.27
N ASN A 640 45.57 0.23 56.98
CA ASN A 640 45.51 -0.12 58.41
C ASN A 640 45.79 -1.60 58.71
N CYS A 641 45.27 -2.51 57.86
CA CYS A 641 45.56 -3.94 57.99
C CYS A 641 47.05 -4.24 57.76
N ALA A 642 47.67 -3.62 56.72
CA ALA A 642 49.08 -3.79 56.44
C ALA A 642 49.98 -3.27 57.58
N LEU A 643 49.57 -2.16 58.24
CA LEU A 643 50.28 -1.64 59.42
C LEU A 643 50.18 -2.54 60.62
N ASN A 644 48.96 -3.12 60.87
CA ASN A 644 48.74 -4.04 61.97
C ASN A 644 49.43 -5.38 61.77
N ASP A 645 49.51 -5.93 60.56
CA ASP A 645 50.25 -7.16 60.27
C ASP A 645 51.75 -6.97 60.45
N ASN A 646 52.29 -5.81 60.09
CA ASN A 646 53.67 -5.46 60.35
C ASN A 646 53.94 -5.28 61.84
N ALA A 647 53.01 -4.65 62.59
CA ALA A 647 53.15 -4.51 64.04
C ALA A 647 53.09 -5.89 64.80
N SER A 648 52.26 -6.82 64.30
CA SER A 648 52.10 -8.18 64.87
C SER A 648 53.30 -9.06 64.57
N SER A 649 53.97 -8.91 63.44
CA SER A 649 55.18 -9.62 63.08
C SER A 649 56.40 -9.15 63.90
N HIS A 650 56.36 -7.90 64.38
CA HIS A 650 57.42 -7.31 65.19
C HIS A 650 57.30 -7.64 66.68
N ALA A 651 56.18 -8.07 67.21
CA ALA A 651 55.97 -8.44 68.62
C ALA A 651 56.72 -9.74 68.96
N ASN A 652 57.16 -10.54 68.00
CA ASN A 652 57.81 -11.83 68.20
C ASN A 652 59.35 -11.84 67.95
N THR A 653 59.94 -10.72 67.59
CA THR A 653 61.39 -10.62 67.38
C THR A 653 61.94 -9.37 68.02
N SER A 654 62.95 -9.57 68.94
CA SER A 654 63.75 -8.50 69.56
C SER A 654 64.63 -7.84 68.47
N ILE A 655 64.09 -6.79 67.83
CA ILE A 655 64.74 -6.10 66.70
C ILE A 655 65.38 -4.83 67.21
N SER A 656 66.66 -4.58 66.80
CA SER A 656 67.43 -3.38 67.06
C SER A 656 66.69 -2.12 66.46
N ASN A 657 66.86 -0.94 67.10
CA ASN A 657 66.22 0.33 66.63
C ASN A 657 66.45 0.65 65.20
N HIS A 658 67.49 0.13 64.51
CA HIS A 658 67.77 0.33 63.09
C HIS A 658 66.75 -0.43 62.18
N ALA A 659 66.40 -1.62 62.56
CA ALA A 659 65.42 -2.43 61.78
C ALA A 659 63.99 -1.89 61.90
N LEU A 660 63.65 -1.18 63.03
CA LEU A 660 62.39 -0.47 63.19
C LEU A 660 62.27 0.74 62.26
N ILE A 661 63.38 1.48 62.03
CA ILE A 661 63.40 2.60 61.11
C ILE A 661 63.31 2.10 59.65
N ASP A 662 64.03 1.05 59.29
CA ASP A 662 63.93 0.45 57.93
C ASP A 662 62.54 -0.11 57.65
N ASN A 663 61.91 -0.75 58.61
CA ASN A 663 60.58 -1.26 58.48
C ASN A 663 59.50 -0.17 58.44
N ALA A 664 59.66 0.91 59.21
CA ALA A 664 58.84 2.10 59.12
C ALA A 664 59.00 2.81 57.77
N THR A 665 60.24 2.87 57.26
CA THR A 665 60.51 3.41 55.93
C THR A 665 59.91 2.51 54.83
N GLN A 666 59.95 1.20 55.00
CA GLN A 666 59.36 0.24 54.08
C GLN A 666 57.79 0.30 54.12
N ALA A 667 57.22 0.51 55.31
CA ALA A 667 55.76 0.73 55.48
C ALA A 667 55.34 2.05 54.84
N VAL A 668 56.11 3.12 54.99
CA VAL A 668 55.86 4.40 54.32
C VAL A 668 56.03 4.28 52.79
N THR A 669 57.01 3.48 52.34
CA THR A 669 57.22 3.22 50.92
C THR A 669 56.11 2.38 50.35
N ASN A 670 55.57 1.39 51.12
CA ASN A 670 54.41 0.63 50.71
C ASN A 670 53.13 1.49 50.67
N VAL A 671 52.98 2.39 51.63
CA VAL A 671 51.88 3.40 51.60
C VAL A 671 52.05 4.38 50.44
N SER A 672 53.27 4.80 50.15
CA SER A 672 53.59 5.62 48.99
C SER A 672 53.36 4.88 47.68
N SER A 673 53.69 3.56 47.59
CA SER A 673 53.44 2.77 46.44
C SER A 673 51.93 2.48 46.24
N LEU A 674 51.13 2.46 47.30
CA LEU A 674 49.65 2.45 47.24
C LEU A 674 49.10 3.78 46.79
N VAL A 675 49.78 4.91 47.06
CA VAL A 675 49.42 6.24 46.56
C VAL A 675 49.93 6.43 45.12
N GLU A 676 51.03 5.82 44.70
CA GLU A 676 51.53 5.85 43.33
C GLU A 676 50.79 4.92 42.37
N VAL A 677 49.93 4.04 42.84
CA VAL A 677 49.01 3.29 41.95
C VAL A 677 47.94 4.22 41.34
N TYR A 678 47.84 5.47 41.83
CA TYR A 678 47.13 6.57 41.13
C TYR A 678 48.02 7.31 40.10
N VAL A 679 48.78 6.58 39.30
CA VAL A 679 49.35 7.16 38.10
C VAL A 679 48.24 7.33 37.04
N PRO A 680 48.20 8.50 36.39
CA PRO A 680 47.10 8.77 35.44
C PRO A 680 46.99 7.69 34.36
N TYR A 681 45.78 7.47 33.92
CA TYR A 681 45.31 6.54 32.89
C TYR A 681 46.26 6.28 31.71
N THR A 682 47.12 7.26 31.36
CA THR A 682 48.15 7.17 30.34
C THR A 682 49.27 6.20 30.61
N ALA A 683 49.61 5.83 31.86
CA ALA A 683 50.67 4.86 32.17
C ALA A 683 50.19 3.41 32.21
N ARG A 684 48.86 3.16 32.42
CA ARG A 684 48.24 1.82 32.29
C ARG A 684 48.28 1.29 30.84
N ILE A 685 48.32 2.17 29.86
CA ILE A 685 48.34 1.80 28.44
C ILE A 685 49.66 1.16 28.05
N GLN A 686 50.78 1.44 28.76
CA GLN A 686 52.10 0.90 28.38
C GLN A 686 52.31 -0.56 28.78
N MET A 687 51.64 -1.10 29.76
CA MET A 687 51.81 -2.50 30.20
C MET A 687 50.91 -3.52 29.52
N THR A 688 49.89 -3.07 28.81
CA THR A 688 48.96 -3.95 28.07
C THR A 688 49.13 -3.88 26.56
N THR A 689 50.19 -3.26 26.09
CA THR A 689 50.46 -2.96 24.67
C THR A 689 50.46 -4.18 23.72
N PRO A 690 50.93 -5.39 24.09
CA PRO A 690 50.86 -6.52 23.16
C PRO A 690 49.44 -7.07 23.01
N LEU A 691 48.68 -7.11 24.09
CA LEU A 691 47.29 -7.65 24.08
C LEU A 691 46.32 -6.70 23.39
N LEU A 692 46.48 -5.39 23.63
CA LEU A 692 45.70 -4.33 22.95
C LEU A 692 46.03 -4.26 21.44
N LYS A 693 47.28 -4.49 21.02
CA LYS A 693 47.65 -4.58 19.62
C LYS A 693 47.03 -5.81 18.95
N GLN A 694 46.96 -6.95 19.64
CA GLN A 694 46.27 -8.14 19.12
C GLN A 694 44.73 -7.94 19.03
N LEU A 695 44.11 -7.33 20.03
CA LEU A 695 42.68 -6.99 20.00
C LEU A 695 42.36 -5.93 18.96
N HIS A 696 43.21 -4.93 18.77
CA HIS A 696 43.09 -3.92 17.72
C HIS A 696 43.21 -4.54 16.33
N SER A 697 44.15 -5.44 16.11
CA SER A 697 44.31 -6.16 14.85
C SER A 697 43.15 -7.09 14.55
N LEU A 698 42.58 -7.75 15.58
CA LEU A 698 41.36 -8.56 15.45
C LEU A 698 40.10 -7.68 15.16
N TRP A 699 40.07 -6.48 15.74
CA TRP A 699 38.98 -5.51 15.51
C TRP A 699 39.04 -4.89 14.13
N GLU A 700 40.23 -4.50 13.66
CA GLU A 700 40.45 -4.02 12.29
C GLU A 700 40.16 -5.10 11.25
N ASN A 701 40.54 -6.34 11.50
CA ASN A 701 40.21 -7.47 10.61
C ASN A 701 38.66 -7.73 10.58
N SER A 702 37.96 -7.54 11.69
CA SER A 702 36.50 -7.63 11.75
C SER A 702 35.84 -6.48 11.01
N LEU A 703 36.34 -5.25 11.10
CA LEU A 703 35.89 -4.09 10.35
C LEU A 703 36.12 -4.24 8.84
N CYS A 704 37.27 -4.79 8.41
CA CYS A 704 37.54 -5.13 7.02
C CYS A 704 36.56 -6.19 6.50
N LEU A 705 36.24 -7.22 7.29
CA LEU A 705 35.21 -8.22 6.92
C LEU A 705 33.82 -7.60 6.82
N PHE A 706 33.46 -6.68 7.70
CA PHE A 706 32.19 -5.96 7.65
C PHE A 706 32.09 -5.03 6.44
N HIS A 707 33.20 -4.39 6.05
CA HIS A 707 33.27 -3.58 4.83
C HIS A 707 33.22 -4.43 3.56
N LEU A 708 33.86 -5.62 3.56
CA LEU A 708 33.77 -6.56 2.44
C LEU A 708 32.35 -7.12 2.25
N ILE A 709 31.66 -7.44 3.34
CA ILE A 709 30.26 -7.91 3.31
C ILE A 709 29.32 -6.81 2.83
N LYS A 710 29.58 -5.54 3.21
CA LYS A 710 28.78 -4.40 2.77
C LYS A 710 28.98 -4.08 1.29
N THR A 711 30.21 -4.17 0.78
CA THR A 711 30.53 -3.95 -0.64
C THR A 711 30.06 -5.09 -1.54
N THR A 712 30.07 -6.35 -1.08
CA THR A 712 29.51 -7.48 -1.83
C THR A 712 27.98 -7.46 -1.89
N ARG A 713 27.30 -6.97 -0.84
CA ARG A 713 25.83 -6.77 -0.89
C ARG A 713 25.39 -5.63 -1.82
N VAL A 714 26.17 -4.55 -1.93
CA VAL A 714 25.86 -3.44 -2.84
C VAL A 714 26.09 -3.85 -4.30
N SER A 715 27.11 -4.67 -4.59
CA SER A 715 27.35 -5.17 -5.95
C SER A 715 26.36 -6.23 -6.42
N SER A 716 25.72 -6.99 -5.51
CA SER A 716 24.65 -7.92 -5.85
C SER A 716 23.30 -7.23 -6.05
N ALA A 717 23.04 -6.12 -5.37
CA ALA A 717 21.83 -5.32 -5.57
C ALA A 717 21.86 -4.50 -6.88
N GLN A 718 23.04 -4.12 -7.38
CA GLN A 718 23.16 -3.43 -8.67
C GLN A 718 23.08 -4.37 -9.89
N ARG A 719 23.29 -5.69 -9.73
CA ARG A 719 23.14 -6.66 -10.83
C ARG A 719 21.70 -7.14 -11.06
N SER A 720 20.78 -6.88 -10.13
CA SER A 720 19.36 -7.23 -10.30
C SER A 720 18.52 -6.10 -10.92
N PHE A 721 19.12 -4.96 -11.30
CA PHE A 721 18.44 -3.86 -12.00
C PHE A 721 18.78 -3.75 -13.50
N HIS A 722 19.55 -4.73 -14.05
CA HIS A 722 19.94 -4.75 -15.48
C HIS A 722 19.65 -6.08 -16.19
N THR A 723 18.65 -6.84 -15.69
CA THR A 723 18.06 -7.93 -16.49
C THR A 723 16.55 -7.81 -16.53
#